data_5bc3f2df0b9f179dc8fa468d68ff83e9
#
_entry.id   5bc3f2df0b9f179dc8fa468d68ff83e9
#
_cell.length_a   1.000
_cell.length_b   1.000
_cell.length_c   1.000
_cell.angle_alpha   90.00
_cell.angle_beta   90.00
_cell.angle_gamma   90.00
#
_symmetry.space_group_name_H-M   'P 1'
#
loop_
_entity.id
_entity.type
_entity.pdbx_description
1 polymer ?
#
loop_
_entity_poly.entity_id
_entity_poly.type
_entity_poly.pdbx_seq_one_letter_code
_entity_poly.pdbx_strand_id
1 'polypeptide(L)'
;MSTPKRYTITAALPYTNGPIHIGHLAGVYVPADIYARYLRLTGNDVAFICGSDEHGVPITIKAKKEGVSPQDIVDKYHAIIKKSFEDFGISLDNYSRTSAKIHHDTASEFFTTLYKKGEFIEEVTEQLYDEEANQFLADRFVVGTCPKCGNEESYGDQCENCGTSHNATDLINPKSAITGNVPTLKQTKHWFLPLDKHEDFLKEWILKGHKKDWKPNVYGQVKSWIDDGLRPRAVTRDLDWGIPVPLPDAEGKVLYVWFDAPIGYISATKEWAEREGKDWEPYWKDKDTKLVHFIGKDNIVFHCIIFPAMLKAEGTYILPDNVPANEFLNLEGNKLSTSKNWAVWLPEYLEDFPNQQDVLRYALTANAPESKDNDFTWKDFQARNNNELVAIFGNFINRVVVLTNKYYNGIVPEPSEFSQIDEETLATVKAYPSVISSSIERYRFREASQELMNLARLGNKYLADEEPWKLIKVDEERTKTIMYVALQIASALATLSEPFLPFTSNKLKGILGLCYNEEQSDVVISSNKEITTTQKNESRNDALTWKDISSKEILLPAGHQIGKAELLFSKIEDETVQAQVDKLLATKKANEAANKTIEPQKETITFDDFTKLDIRVGTILEAEKMPKTKKLLVLKVDTGIDIRTIVSGIAESFTPKEVVGKKVTVLVNLAPRALRGVESQGMILMTETPEGKLVFVNPDDTSVTNGLHIS
;
A
#
# COMPACT_ATOMS: atom_id res chain seq x y z
N MET A 1 -13.25 17.81 27.01
CA MET A 1 -11.89 17.23 27.13
C MET A 1 -10.92 18.40 26.96
N SER A 2 -9.82 18.46 27.74
CA SER A 2 -8.75 19.44 27.52
C SER A 2 -8.12 19.19 26.16
N THR A 3 -7.69 20.25 25.46
CA THR A 3 -6.91 20.12 24.23
C THR A 3 -5.61 19.35 24.55
N PRO A 4 -5.26 18.31 23.81
CA PRO A 4 -4.02 17.57 24.06
C PRO A 4 -2.80 18.49 23.87
N LYS A 5 -1.75 18.27 24.65
CA LYS A 5 -0.51 19.05 24.53
C LYS A 5 0.35 18.61 23.37
N ARG A 6 0.28 17.31 23.02
CA ARG A 6 1.10 16.73 21.95
C ARG A 6 0.44 15.53 21.28
N TYR A 7 0.99 15.13 20.17
CA TYR A 7 0.59 13.96 19.41
C TYR A 7 1.78 13.07 19.08
N THR A 8 1.59 11.76 19.27
CA THR A 8 2.47 10.73 18.72
C THR A 8 1.72 10.05 17.60
N ILE A 9 2.16 10.28 16.37
CA ILE A 9 1.60 9.68 15.16
C ILE A 9 2.56 8.59 14.70
N THR A 10 2.06 7.38 14.51
CA THR A 10 2.86 6.30 13.94
C THR A 10 2.25 5.80 12.65
N ALA A 11 3.08 5.37 11.72
CA ALA A 11 2.70 4.65 10.53
C ALA A 11 3.22 3.21 10.61
N ALA A 12 2.40 2.22 10.22
CA ALA A 12 2.81 0.82 10.27
C ALA A 12 4.17 0.61 9.59
N LEU A 13 5.06 -0.10 10.26
CA LEU A 13 6.41 -0.37 9.76
C LEU A 13 6.33 -1.25 8.50
N PRO A 14 6.87 -0.79 7.36
CA PRO A 14 6.93 -1.62 6.16
C PRO A 14 7.94 -2.75 6.33
N TYR A 15 7.58 -3.91 5.81
CA TYR A 15 8.45 -5.07 5.77
C TYR A 15 9.57 -4.86 4.75
N THR A 16 10.82 -5.06 5.14
CA THR A 16 12.02 -4.80 4.31
C THR A 16 12.39 -5.95 3.37
N ASN A 17 11.42 -6.55 2.71
CA ASN A 17 11.62 -7.56 1.69
C ASN A 17 11.35 -7.06 0.25
N GLY A 18 11.03 -5.79 0.08
CA GLY A 18 10.74 -5.14 -1.19
C GLY A 18 10.57 -3.63 -1.05
N PRO A 19 10.45 -2.89 -2.18
CA PRO A 19 10.13 -1.47 -2.14
C PRO A 19 8.68 -1.22 -1.75
N ILE A 20 8.34 0.06 -1.51
CA ILE A 20 6.97 0.53 -1.25
C ILE A 20 6.21 0.62 -2.57
N HIS A 21 4.92 0.25 -2.55
CA HIS A 21 4.00 0.44 -3.65
C HIS A 21 2.78 1.31 -3.28
N ILE A 22 1.99 1.72 -4.28
CA ILE A 22 0.83 2.61 -4.09
C ILE A 22 -0.19 2.12 -3.06
N GLY A 23 -0.33 0.81 -2.86
CA GLY A 23 -1.22 0.24 -1.84
C GLY A 23 -0.76 0.59 -0.41
N HIS A 24 0.55 0.55 -0.15
CA HIS A 24 1.12 1.00 1.12
C HIS A 24 0.90 2.50 1.32
N LEU A 25 1.12 3.31 0.27
CA LEU A 25 0.93 4.76 0.32
C LEU A 25 -0.52 5.12 0.64
N ALA A 26 -1.49 4.57 -0.10
CA ALA A 26 -2.92 4.85 0.10
C ALA A 26 -3.46 4.28 1.42
N GLY A 27 -2.93 3.12 1.83
CA GLY A 27 -3.36 2.44 3.05
C GLY A 27 -2.89 3.13 4.32
N VAL A 28 -1.65 3.63 4.33
CA VAL A 28 -0.97 4.04 5.56
C VAL A 28 -0.29 5.40 5.46
N TYR A 29 0.69 5.57 4.54
CA TYR A 29 1.67 6.66 4.67
C TYR A 29 1.14 8.02 4.24
N VAL A 30 0.33 8.09 3.17
CA VAL A 30 -0.30 9.35 2.73
C VAL A 30 -1.33 9.85 3.76
N PRO A 31 -2.26 9.02 4.27
CA PRO A 31 -3.18 9.45 5.34
C PRO A 31 -2.47 9.92 6.61
N ALA A 32 -1.42 9.21 7.04
CA ALA A 32 -0.63 9.57 8.21
C ALA A 32 0.08 10.92 8.03
N ASP A 33 0.68 11.14 6.86
CA ASP A 33 1.37 12.38 6.52
C ASP A 33 0.41 13.58 6.44
N ILE A 34 -0.77 13.39 5.82
CA ILE A 34 -1.81 14.43 5.79
C ILE A 34 -2.20 14.84 7.21
N TYR A 35 -2.41 13.87 8.10
CA TYR A 35 -2.80 14.13 9.48
C TYR A 35 -1.68 14.82 10.26
N ALA A 36 -0.44 14.36 10.14
CA ALA A 36 0.72 14.95 10.81
C ALA A 36 0.98 16.40 10.36
N ARG A 37 0.92 16.66 9.04
CA ARG A 37 1.05 18.03 8.49
C ARG A 37 -0.05 18.95 8.98
N TYR A 38 -1.31 18.49 8.96
CA TYR A 38 -2.44 19.24 9.47
C TYR A 38 -2.24 19.64 10.95
N LEU A 39 -1.84 18.68 11.80
CA LEU A 39 -1.62 18.95 13.22
C LEU A 39 -0.51 19.99 13.44
N ARG A 40 0.60 19.89 12.69
CA ARG A 40 1.69 20.90 12.77
C ARG A 40 1.23 22.27 12.32
N LEU A 41 0.45 22.36 11.21
CA LEU A 41 -0.12 23.62 10.72
C LEU A 41 -1.12 24.25 11.68
N THR A 42 -1.75 23.45 12.54
CA THR A 42 -2.64 23.92 13.61
C THR A 42 -1.90 24.21 14.92
N GLY A 43 -0.55 24.11 14.92
CA GLY A 43 0.30 24.51 16.04
C GLY A 43 0.46 23.46 17.14
N ASN A 44 0.15 22.20 16.86
CA ASN A 44 0.35 21.10 17.81
C ASN A 44 1.81 20.61 17.81
N ASP A 45 2.26 20.13 18.96
CA ASP A 45 3.52 19.40 19.09
C ASP A 45 3.32 17.96 18.61
N VAL A 46 4.05 17.56 17.54
CA VAL A 46 3.84 16.30 16.83
C VAL A 46 5.16 15.55 16.68
N ALA A 47 5.19 14.29 17.11
CA ALA A 47 6.18 13.30 16.72
C ALA A 47 5.55 12.34 15.71
N PHE A 48 6.00 12.37 14.44
CA PHE A 48 5.56 11.48 13.38
C PHE A 48 6.62 10.42 13.09
N ILE A 49 6.37 9.20 13.54
CA ILE A 49 7.37 8.14 13.68
C ILE A 49 7.03 6.94 12.81
N CYS A 50 8.03 6.40 12.14
CA CYS A 50 7.99 5.14 11.41
C CYS A 50 9.36 4.43 11.48
N GLY A 51 9.48 3.30 10.83
CA GLY A 51 10.73 2.56 10.68
C GLY A 51 10.52 1.33 9.81
N SER A 52 11.60 0.59 9.55
CA SER A 52 11.57 -0.68 8.84
C SER A 52 11.30 -1.83 9.80
N ASP A 53 10.38 -2.73 9.44
CA ASP A 53 10.28 -4.06 10.04
C ASP A 53 11.25 -5.01 9.34
N GLU A 54 12.29 -5.43 10.06
CA GLU A 54 13.46 -6.11 9.50
C GLU A 54 13.66 -7.53 10.03
N HIS A 55 12.78 -8.01 10.91
CA HIS A 55 12.86 -9.34 11.47
C HIS A 55 11.86 -10.31 10.83
N GLY A 56 12.07 -11.62 11.04
CA GLY A 56 11.14 -12.67 10.64
C GLY A 56 11.50 -13.43 9.35
N VAL A 57 10.74 -14.48 9.15
CA VAL A 57 10.96 -15.53 8.15
C VAL A 57 11.06 -15.03 6.69
N PRO A 58 10.23 -14.11 6.18
CA PRO A 58 10.31 -13.69 4.78
C PRO A 58 11.65 -13.06 4.40
N ILE A 59 12.31 -12.36 5.34
CA ILE A 59 13.66 -11.79 5.12
C ILE A 59 14.68 -12.90 4.94
N THR A 60 14.64 -13.92 5.82
CA THR A 60 15.54 -15.07 5.79
C THR A 60 15.36 -15.90 4.51
N ILE A 61 14.11 -16.14 4.09
CA ILE A 61 13.82 -16.84 2.83
C ILE A 61 14.41 -16.07 1.64
N LYS A 62 14.20 -14.75 1.61
CA LYS A 62 14.72 -13.91 0.52
C LYS A 62 16.25 -13.90 0.49
N ALA A 63 16.88 -13.77 1.65
CA ALA A 63 18.34 -13.82 1.78
C ALA A 63 18.92 -15.15 1.25
N LYS A 64 18.32 -16.28 1.64
CA LYS A 64 18.71 -17.61 1.12
C LYS A 64 18.52 -17.70 -0.40
N LYS A 65 17.42 -17.18 -0.95
CA LYS A 65 17.13 -17.18 -2.40
C LYS A 65 18.13 -16.31 -3.18
N GLU A 66 18.55 -15.18 -2.63
CA GLU A 66 19.51 -14.26 -3.26
C GLU A 66 20.97 -14.62 -2.96
N GLY A 67 21.25 -15.57 -2.06
CA GLY A 67 22.60 -16.00 -1.68
C GLY A 67 23.37 -14.97 -0.87
N VAL A 68 22.67 -14.14 -0.08
CA VAL A 68 23.22 -13.06 0.74
C VAL A 68 22.77 -13.22 2.21
N SER A 69 23.31 -12.40 3.11
CA SER A 69 22.84 -12.39 4.50
C SER A 69 21.49 -11.68 4.67
N PRO A 70 20.70 -11.99 5.72
CA PRO A 70 19.52 -11.22 6.07
C PRO A 70 19.80 -9.71 6.25
N GLN A 71 20.98 -9.36 6.82
CA GLN A 71 21.41 -7.99 7.00
C GLN A 71 21.55 -7.25 5.65
N ASP A 72 22.14 -7.89 4.62
CA ASP A 72 22.28 -7.28 3.29
C ASP A 72 20.92 -6.96 2.67
N ILE A 73 19.93 -7.85 2.86
CA ILE A 73 18.54 -7.62 2.38
C ILE A 73 17.93 -6.39 3.06
N VAL A 74 17.97 -6.34 4.39
CA VAL A 74 17.34 -5.26 5.14
C VAL A 74 18.05 -3.92 4.93
N ASP A 75 19.37 -3.89 4.83
CA ASP A 75 20.14 -2.68 4.53
C ASP A 75 19.77 -2.10 3.16
N LYS A 76 19.67 -2.96 2.14
CA LYS A 76 19.25 -2.58 0.80
C LYS A 76 17.85 -1.96 0.79
N TYR A 77 16.86 -2.65 1.34
CA TYR A 77 15.47 -2.18 1.26
C TYR A 77 15.16 -1.07 2.24
N HIS A 78 15.80 -1.02 3.42
CA HIS A 78 15.72 0.13 4.31
C HIS A 78 16.14 1.43 3.60
N ALA A 79 17.30 1.41 2.93
CA ALA A 79 17.81 2.57 2.19
C ALA A 79 16.85 3.00 1.07
N ILE A 80 16.33 2.04 0.27
CA ILE A 80 15.39 2.31 -0.82
C ILE A 80 14.09 2.91 -0.28
N ILE A 81 13.52 2.33 0.78
CA ILE A 81 12.25 2.77 1.35
C ILE A 81 12.40 4.18 1.96
N LYS A 82 13.45 4.39 2.76
CA LYS A 82 13.75 5.69 3.37
C LYS A 82 13.85 6.79 2.34
N LYS A 83 14.70 6.58 1.32
CA LYS A 83 14.85 7.54 0.22
C LYS A 83 13.54 7.77 -0.52
N SER A 84 12.76 6.73 -0.77
CA SER A 84 11.47 6.85 -1.46
C SER A 84 10.47 7.71 -0.67
N PHE A 85 10.44 7.58 0.67
CA PHE A 85 9.62 8.44 1.52
C PHE A 85 10.08 9.89 1.51
N GLU A 86 11.40 10.13 1.59
CA GLU A 86 12.00 11.46 1.49
C GLU A 86 11.65 12.13 0.14
N ASP A 87 11.90 11.43 -0.97
CA ASP A 87 11.63 11.93 -2.32
C ASP A 87 10.13 12.14 -2.59
N PHE A 88 9.25 11.35 -1.97
CA PHE A 88 7.80 11.48 -2.07
C PHE A 88 7.22 12.52 -1.09
N GLY A 89 8.04 13.05 -0.20
CA GLY A 89 7.66 14.07 0.76
C GLY A 89 6.79 13.56 1.91
N ILE A 90 7.03 12.35 2.41
CA ILE A 90 6.45 11.89 3.69
C ILE A 90 7.24 12.54 4.83
N SER A 91 6.59 13.36 5.64
CA SER A 91 7.23 14.26 6.61
C SER A 91 7.53 13.60 7.96
N LEU A 92 8.13 12.40 7.93
CA LEU A 92 8.53 11.68 9.14
C LEU A 92 9.58 12.48 9.94
N ASP A 93 9.41 12.54 11.25
CA ASP A 93 10.45 13.06 12.16
C ASP A 93 11.56 12.03 12.35
N ASN A 94 11.23 10.75 12.31
CA ASN A 94 12.19 9.66 12.26
C ASN A 94 11.70 8.46 11.45
N TYR A 95 12.59 7.90 10.65
CA TYR A 95 12.46 6.61 10.00
C TYR A 95 13.58 5.71 10.49
N SER A 96 13.30 4.90 11.53
CA SER A 96 14.24 4.01 12.20
C SER A 96 14.19 2.58 11.58
N ARG A 97 14.72 1.59 12.31
CA ARG A 97 14.73 0.19 11.89
C ARG A 97 14.79 -0.77 13.08
N THR A 98 14.16 -1.94 12.96
CA THR A 98 14.11 -2.91 14.06
C THR A 98 15.42 -3.67 14.26
N SER A 99 16.34 -3.70 13.29
CA SER A 99 17.71 -4.24 13.47
C SER A 99 18.66 -3.28 14.17
N ALA A 100 18.25 -2.05 14.49
CA ALA A 100 19.10 -1.10 15.21
C ALA A 100 19.31 -1.50 16.67
N LYS A 101 20.52 -1.20 17.20
CA LYS A 101 20.86 -1.51 18.60
C LYS A 101 19.86 -0.91 19.61
N ILE A 102 19.44 0.34 19.41
CA ILE A 102 18.46 1.01 20.28
C ILE A 102 17.12 0.27 20.33
N HIS A 103 16.72 -0.36 19.21
CA HIS A 103 15.53 -1.18 19.19
C HIS A 103 15.74 -2.50 19.94
N HIS A 104 16.86 -3.20 19.71
CA HIS A 104 17.21 -4.44 20.43
C HIS A 104 17.23 -4.20 21.94
N ASP A 105 17.85 -3.14 22.38
CA ASP A 105 17.91 -2.77 23.82
C ASP A 105 16.49 -2.49 24.35
N THR A 106 15.68 -1.70 23.64
CA THR A 106 14.32 -1.34 24.06
C THR A 106 13.39 -2.54 24.11
N ALA A 107 13.41 -3.43 23.11
CA ALA A 107 12.55 -4.61 23.07
C ALA A 107 12.97 -5.64 24.12
N SER A 108 14.27 -5.81 24.36
CA SER A 108 14.80 -6.66 25.43
C SER A 108 14.41 -6.15 26.82
N GLU A 109 14.47 -4.84 27.05
CA GLU A 109 14.02 -4.20 28.29
C GLU A 109 12.52 -4.40 28.49
N PHE A 110 11.73 -4.19 27.45
CA PHE A 110 10.28 -4.35 27.47
C PHE A 110 9.89 -5.81 27.79
N PHE A 111 10.48 -6.79 27.09
CA PHE A 111 10.30 -8.21 27.37
C PHE A 111 10.68 -8.57 28.82
N THR A 112 11.85 -8.13 29.26
CA THR A 112 12.36 -8.41 30.63
C THR A 112 11.43 -7.82 31.69
N THR A 113 10.86 -6.64 31.45
CA THR A 113 9.89 -6.02 32.36
C THR A 113 8.62 -6.86 32.50
N LEU A 114 8.04 -7.32 31.38
CA LEU A 114 6.87 -8.20 31.40
C LEU A 114 7.19 -9.54 32.05
N TYR A 115 8.36 -10.13 31.77
CA TYR A 115 8.81 -11.39 32.38
C TYR A 115 8.92 -11.27 33.91
N LYS A 116 9.57 -10.22 34.40
CA LYS A 116 9.71 -9.97 35.86
C LYS A 116 8.37 -9.72 36.55
N LYS A 117 7.38 -9.19 35.84
CA LYS A 117 6.01 -9.01 36.33
C LYS A 117 5.18 -10.29 36.32
N GLY A 118 5.68 -11.38 35.73
CA GLY A 118 4.95 -12.65 35.59
C GLY A 118 3.82 -12.61 34.57
N GLU A 119 3.95 -11.74 33.57
CA GLU A 119 2.93 -11.57 32.52
C GLU A 119 2.97 -12.66 31.45
N PHE A 120 4.00 -13.50 31.41
CA PHE A 120 4.12 -14.61 30.46
C PHE A 120 3.79 -15.97 31.08
N ILE A 121 3.26 -16.86 30.23
CA ILE A 121 3.11 -18.28 30.50
C ILE A 121 4.25 -18.99 29.76
N GLU A 122 4.92 -19.93 30.42
CA GLU A 122 5.93 -20.79 29.81
C GLU A 122 5.31 -22.13 29.46
N GLU A 123 5.40 -22.53 28.19
CA GLU A 123 4.86 -23.80 27.72
C GLU A 123 5.88 -24.53 26.82
N VAL A 124 5.93 -25.86 26.96
CA VAL A 124 6.60 -26.74 26.02
C VAL A 124 5.57 -27.20 25.00
N THR A 125 5.78 -26.84 23.74
CA THR A 125 4.88 -27.18 22.62
C THR A 125 5.57 -28.03 21.59
N GLU A 126 4.81 -28.81 20.82
CA GLU A 126 5.33 -29.50 19.65
C GLU A 126 5.31 -28.55 18.44
N GLN A 127 6.44 -28.43 17.76
CA GLN A 127 6.62 -27.62 16.55
C GLN A 127 7.18 -28.46 15.41
N LEU A 128 6.88 -28.08 14.19
CA LEU A 128 7.42 -28.73 13.00
C LEU A 128 8.93 -28.47 12.87
N TYR A 129 9.66 -29.51 12.55
CA TYR A 129 11.13 -29.49 12.43
C TYR A 129 11.56 -30.17 11.14
N ASP A 130 12.48 -29.54 10.42
CA ASP A 130 13.08 -30.06 9.22
C ASP A 130 14.43 -30.72 9.57
N GLU A 131 14.48 -32.04 9.46
CA GLU A 131 15.69 -32.82 9.80
C GLU A 131 16.86 -32.54 8.85
N GLU A 132 16.60 -32.28 7.56
CA GLU A 132 17.64 -31.99 6.57
C GLU A 132 18.18 -30.56 6.76
N ALA A 133 17.30 -29.56 6.97
CA ALA A 133 17.71 -28.22 7.26
C ALA A 133 18.20 -28.01 8.70
N ASN A 134 18.01 -29.01 9.57
CA ASN A 134 18.37 -29.03 10.99
C ASN A 134 17.84 -27.80 11.75
N GLN A 135 16.56 -27.41 11.49
CA GLN A 135 15.93 -26.26 12.13
C GLN A 135 14.43 -26.44 12.34
N PHE A 136 13.88 -25.74 13.34
CA PHE A 136 12.44 -25.59 13.49
C PHE A 136 11.85 -24.77 12.34
N LEU A 137 10.64 -25.14 11.93
CA LEU A 137 9.91 -24.48 10.87
C LEU A 137 8.85 -23.55 11.45
N ALA A 138 9.20 -22.31 11.61
CA ALA A 138 8.26 -21.29 12.06
C ALA A 138 7.47 -20.70 10.88
N ASP A 139 6.21 -20.42 11.10
CA ASP A 139 5.38 -19.58 10.24
C ASP A 139 5.47 -19.92 8.73
N ARG A 140 6.08 -19.07 7.93
CA ARG A 140 6.18 -19.22 6.46
C ARG A 140 7.24 -20.20 5.98
N PHE A 141 7.97 -20.83 6.88
CA PHE A 141 8.80 -21.98 6.54
C PHE A 141 7.99 -23.26 6.35
N VAL A 142 6.67 -23.24 6.62
CA VAL A 142 5.76 -24.36 6.37
C VAL A 142 4.72 -23.95 5.34
N VAL A 143 4.48 -24.85 4.37
CA VAL A 143 3.40 -24.74 3.38
C VAL A 143 2.57 -26.01 3.45
N GLY A 144 1.25 -25.88 3.37
CA GLY A 144 0.34 -27.01 3.39
C GLY A 144 -1.07 -26.60 3.06
N THR A 145 -2.03 -27.53 3.20
CA THR A 145 -3.43 -27.27 2.89
C THR A 145 -4.12 -26.60 4.07
N CYS A 146 -4.78 -25.45 3.82
CA CYS A 146 -5.54 -24.73 4.82
C CYS A 146 -6.73 -25.58 5.34
N PRO A 147 -6.86 -25.80 6.65
CA PRO A 147 -7.95 -26.61 7.21
C PRO A 147 -9.34 -25.97 7.04
N LYS A 148 -9.42 -24.64 6.79
CA LYS A 148 -10.67 -23.91 6.66
C LYS A 148 -11.19 -23.84 5.23
N CYS A 149 -10.34 -23.50 4.25
CA CYS A 149 -10.79 -23.25 2.87
C CYS A 149 -10.22 -24.22 1.84
N GLY A 150 -9.35 -25.16 2.22
CA GLY A 150 -8.77 -26.16 1.32
C GLY A 150 -7.69 -25.60 0.37
N ASN A 151 -7.22 -24.38 0.55
CA ASN A 151 -6.11 -23.84 -0.24
C ASN A 151 -4.83 -24.65 0.03
N GLU A 152 -4.24 -25.24 -1.00
CA GLU A 152 -3.07 -26.13 -0.89
C GLU A 152 -1.74 -25.38 -0.67
N GLU A 153 -1.74 -24.08 -0.88
CA GLU A 153 -0.57 -23.19 -0.72
C GLU A 153 -0.73 -22.26 0.49
N SER A 154 -1.25 -22.77 1.61
CA SER A 154 -1.37 -21.98 2.84
C SER A 154 -0.07 -22.01 3.63
N TYR A 155 0.36 -20.82 4.10
CA TYR A 155 1.50 -20.73 5.04
C TYR A 155 1.10 -21.10 6.46
N GLY A 156 2.09 -21.39 7.30
CA GLY A 156 1.88 -21.86 8.68
C GLY A 156 1.39 -20.81 9.67
N ASP A 157 1.37 -19.53 9.32
CA ASP A 157 0.86 -18.43 10.17
C ASP A 157 -0.53 -17.96 9.74
N GLN A 158 -0.79 -17.91 8.44
CA GLN A 158 -2.04 -17.39 7.89
C GLN A 158 -2.28 -17.91 6.47
N CYS A 159 -3.53 -18.23 6.16
CA CYS A 159 -3.93 -18.54 4.79
C CYS A 159 -4.12 -17.25 3.97
N GLU A 160 -3.34 -17.05 2.92
CA GLU A 160 -3.44 -15.87 2.04
C GLU A 160 -4.76 -15.82 1.25
N ASN A 161 -5.43 -16.98 1.06
CA ASN A 161 -6.70 -17.03 0.33
C ASN A 161 -7.90 -16.59 1.18
N CYS A 162 -8.05 -17.14 2.41
CA CYS A 162 -9.21 -16.85 3.26
C CYS A 162 -8.90 -15.96 4.46
N GLY A 163 -7.63 -15.59 4.69
CA GLY A 163 -7.21 -14.72 5.78
C GLY A 163 -7.27 -15.36 7.18
N THR A 164 -7.53 -16.67 7.29
CA THR A 164 -7.59 -17.35 8.58
C THR A 164 -6.19 -17.53 9.15
N SER A 165 -5.98 -17.10 10.39
CA SER A 165 -4.77 -17.39 11.17
C SER A 165 -4.88 -18.78 11.80
N HIS A 166 -3.80 -19.55 11.78
CA HIS A 166 -3.67 -20.88 12.35
C HIS A 166 -2.21 -21.12 12.80
N ASN A 167 -1.95 -22.23 13.47
CA ASN A 167 -0.58 -22.67 13.74
C ASN A 167 -0.06 -23.50 12.55
N ALA A 168 1.24 -23.56 12.36
CA ALA A 168 1.86 -24.40 11.32
C ALA A 168 1.48 -25.90 11.46
N THR A 169 1.29 -26.36 12.69
CA THR A 169 0.84 -27.72 13.01
C THR A 169 -0.60 -28.02 12.63
N ASP A 170 -1.43 -27.01 12.38
CA ASP A 170 -2.84 -27.18 11.98
C ASP A 170 -2.99 -27.44 10.46
N LEU A 171 -1.94 -27.20 9.68
CA LEU A 171 -1.96 -27.43 8.23
C LEU A 171 -2.10 -28.91 7.89
N ILE A 172 -2.89 -29.21 6.88
CA ILE A 172 -3.02 -30.55 6.33
C ILE A 172 -1.87 -30.80 5.33
N ASN A 173 -1.18 -31.94 5.44
CA ASN A 173 -0.03 -32.31 4.63
C ASN A 173 1.07 -31.21 4.63
N PRO A 174 1.59 -30.78 5.79
CA PRO A 174 2.62 -29.75 5.85
C PRO A 174 3.91 -30.21 5.20
N LYS A 175 4.58 -29.26 4.50
CA LYS A 175 5.89 -29.43 3.89
C LYS A 175 6.81 -28.28 4.30
N SER A 176 8.09 -28.57 4.42
CA SER A 176 9.11 -27.54 4.56
C SER A 176 9.19 -26.69 3.30
N ALA A 177 9.09 -25.38 3.44
CA ALA A 177 9.32 -24.44 2.34
C ALA A 177 10.84 -24.31 2.00
N ILE A 178 11.72 -24.93 2.82
CA ILE A 178 13.17 -24.89 2.63
C ILE A 178 13.65 -26.07 1.79
N THR A 179 13.24 -27.30 2.18
CA THR A 179 13.72 -28.55 1.56
C THR A 179 12.63 -29.25 0.74
N GLY A 180 11.35 -28.92 0.93
CA GLY A 180 10.20 -29.62 0.34
C GLY A 180 9.81 -30.90 1.10
N ASN A 181 10.58 -31.33 2.10
CA ASN A 181 10.33 -32.53 2.86
C ASN A 181 9.15 -32.40 3.81
N VAL A 182 8.61 -33.56 4.21
CA VAL A 182 7.60 -33.64 5.28
C VAL A 182 8.33 -33.45 6.62
N PRO A 183 7.97 -32.43 7.41
CA PRO A 183 8.62 -32.16 8.68
C PRO A 183 8.21 -33.15 9.77
N THR A 184 9.07 -33.30 10.79
CA THR A 184 8.79 -34.04 12.02
C THR A 184 8.32 -33.10 13.13
N LEU A 185 7.71 -33.65 14.21
CA LEU A 185 7.37 -32.89 15.41
C LEU A 185 8.50 -32.98 16.44
N LYS A 186 8.95 -31.84 16.96
CA LYS A 186 9.89 -31.78 18.10
C LYS A 186 9.38 -30.83 19.16
N GLN A 187 9.69 -31.16 20.41
CA GLN A 187 9.31 -30.30 21.54
C GLN A 187 10.26 -29.10 21.65
N THR A 188 9.69 -27.92 21.87
CA THR A 188 10.40 -26.68 22.14
C THR A 188 9.66 -25.82 23.15
N LYS A 189 10.39 -25.07 23.99
CA LYS A 189 9.83 -24.19 25.01
C LYS A 189 9.63 -22.80 24.44
N HIS A 190 8.46 -22.22 24.69
CA HIS A 190 8.13 -20.84 24.31
C HIS A 190 7.46 -20.08 25.45
N TRP A 191 7.50 -18.75 25.35
CA TRP A 191 6.80 -17.81 26.22
C TRP A 191 5.56 -17.26 25.50
N PHE A 192 4.44 -17.19 26.22
CA PHE A 192 3.15 -16.77 25.68
C PHE A 192 2.60 -15.60 26.48
N LEU A 193 2.10 -14.58 25.78
CA LEU A 193 1.30 -13.52 26.37
C LEU A 193 -0.15 -14.03 26.48
N PRO A 194 -0.70 -14.15 27.70
CA PRO A 194 -2.07 -14.65 27.93
C PRO A 194 -3.10 -13.56 27.61
N LEU A 195 -3.46 -13.41 26.34
CA LEU A 195 -4.41 -12.38 25.89
C LEU A 195 -5.80 -12.54 26.50
N ASP A 196 -6.18 -13.76 26.88
CA ASP A 196 -7.42 -14.07 27.60
C ASP A 196 -7.53 -13.31 28.93
N LYS A 197 -6.42 -13.11 29.65
CA LYS A 197 -6.38 -12.30 30.88
C LYS A 197 -6.66 -10.81 30.64
N HIS A 198 -6.45 -10.33 29.43
CA HIS A 198 -6.67 -8.93 29.04
C HIS A 198 -8.05 -8.71 28.38
N GLU A 199 -8.86 -9.75 28.20
CA GLU A 199 -10.11 -9.68 27.46
C GLU A 199 -11.12 -8.70 28.07
N ASP A 200 -11.32 -8.71 29.40
CA ASP A 200 -12.23 -7.79 30.09
C ASP A 200 -11.77 -6.33 29.94
N PHE A 201 -10.48 -6.08 30.05
CA PHE A 201 -9.91 -4.75 29.81
C PHE A 201 -10.16 -4.29 28.36
N LEU A 202 -9.92 -5.15 27.37
CA LEU A 202 -10.12 -4.83 25.94
C LEU A 202 -11.61 -4.62 25.63
N LYS A 203 -12.51 -5.41 26.21
CA LYS A 203 -13.97 -5.21 26.11
C LYS A 203 -14.38 -3.83 26.63
N GLU A 204 -13.92 -3.46 27.82
CA GLU A 204 -14.28 -2.18 28.43
C GLU A 204 -13.68 -1.01 27.62
N TRP A 205 -12.40 -1.08 27.32
CA TRP A 205 -11.68 0.00 26.64
C TRP A 205 -12.17 0.18 25.20
N ILE A 206 -12.27 -0.89 24.38
CA ILE A 206 -12.62 -0.79 22.96
C ILE A 206 -14.14 -0.81 22.76
N LEU A 207 -14.82 -1.88 23.22
CA LEU A 207 -16.21 -2.10 22.83
C LEU A 207 -17.16 -1.10 23.48
N LYS A 208 -16.82 -0.55 24.66
CA LYS A 208 -17.57 0.52 25.31
C LYS A 208 -16.95 1.90 25.04
N GLY A 209 -15.62 2.02 25.16
CA GLY A 209 -14.90 3.29 25.06
C GLY A 209 -14.88 3.86 23.66
N HIS A 210 -14.55 3.04 22.66
CA HIS A 210 -14.26 3.49 21.29
C HIS A 210 -15.34 3.13 20.25
N LYS A 211 -16.53 2.75 20.66
CA LYS A 211 -17.64 2.39 19.74
C LYS A 211 -18.03 3.50 18.77
N LYS A 212 -17.84 4.77 19.15
CA LYS A 212 -18.35 5.94 18.40
C LYS A 212 -17.28 6.67 17.59
N ASP A 213 -16.02 6.50 17.92
CA ASP A 213 -14.90 7.29 17.41
C ASP A 213 -13.94 6.46 16.53
N TRP A 214 -13.85 5.14 16.74
CA TRP A 214 -13.10 4.29 15.84
C TRP A 214 -13.89 3.98 14.57
N LYS A 215 -13.17 3.79 13.45
CA LYS A 215 -13.78 3.40 12.17
C LYS A 215 -14.57 2.10 12.31
N PRO A 216 -15.74 1.95 11.64
CA PRO A 216 -16.59 0.76 11.76
C PRO A 216 -15.90 -0.54 11.37
N ASN A 217 -15.01 -0.54 10.38
CA ASN A 217 -14.23 -1.72 9.98
C ASN A 217 -13.27 -2.17 11.08
N VAL A 218 -12.56 -1.23 11.72
CA VAL A 218 -11.65 -1.51 12.84
C VAL A 218 -12.43 -2.06 14.02
N TYR A 219 -13.48 -1.35 14.44
CA TYR A 219 -14.34 -1.77 15.54
C TYR A 219 -14.97 -3.15 15.30
N GLY A 220 -15.49 -3.39 14.09
CA GLY A 220 -16.12 -4.66 13.72
C GLY A 220 -15.17 -5.84 13.76
N GLN A 221 -13.94 -5.68 13.24
CA GLN A 221 -12.93 -6.74 13.25
C GLN A 221 -12.46 -7.05 14.67
N VAL A 222 -12.18 -6.02 15.47
CA VAL A 222 -11.78 -6.20 16.89
C VAL A 222 -12.89 -6.88 17.70
N LYS A 223 -14.15 -6.45 17.49
CA LYS A 223 -15.30 -7.07 18.14
C LYS A 223 -15.40 -8.57 17.81
N SER A 224 -15.23 -8.93 16.53
CA SER A 224 -15.27 -10.35 16.12
C SER A 224 -14.19 -11.17 16.85
N TRP A 225 -12.97 -10.65 16.93
CA TRP A 225 -11.87 -11.34 17.63
C TRP A 225 -12.13 -11.54 19.13
N ILE A 226 -12.69 -10.53 19.79
CA ILE A 226 -13.02 -10.59 21.22
C ILE A 226 -14.21 -11.55 21.45
N ASP A 227 -15.21 -11.53 20.56
CA ASP A 227 -16.38 -12.42 20.67
C ASP A 227 -16.00 -13.89 20.43
N ASP A 228 -15.01 -14.17 19.58
CA ASP A 228 -14.48 -15.53 19.33
C ASP A 228 -13.62 -16.07 20.50
N GLY A 229 -13.31 -15.22 21.51
CA GLY A 229 -12.47 -15.52 22.66
C GLY A 229 -10.98 -15.41 22.36
N LEU A 230 -10.29 -14.62 23.16
CA LEU A 230 -8.84 -14.43 23.01
C LEU A 230 -8.08 -15.63 23.58
N ARG A 231 -6.94 -15.96 22.97
CA ARG A 231 -6.08 -17.08 23.36
C ARG A 231 -4.65 -16.61 23.61
N PRO A 232 -3.86 -17.29 24.45
CA PRO A 232 -2.45 -17.01 24.62
C PRO A 232 -1.71 -16.98 23.28
N ARG A 233 -0.79 -16.04 23.11
CA ARG A 233 0.01 -15.86 21.90
C ARG A 233 1.49 -15.99 22.20
N ALA A 234 2.19 -16.86 21.47
CA ALA A 234 3.62 -17.00 21.62
C ALA A 234 4.34 -15.68 21.23
N VAL A 235 5.27 -15.25 22.09
CA VAL A 235 6.08 -14.03 21.91
C VAL A 235 7.52 -14.35 21.56
N THR A 236 7.85 -15.63 21.35
CA THR A 236 9.18 -16.10 20.95
C THR A 236 9.09 -17.09 19.80
N ARG A 237 10.19 -17.25 19.05
CA ARG A 237 10.33 -18.20 17.95
C ARG A 237 11.72 -18.83 17.95
N ASP A 238 11.81 -20.07 17.45
CA ASP A 238 13.08 -20.74 17.15
C ASP A 238 13.57 -20.25 15.79
N LEU A 239 14.38 -19.20 15.77
CA LEU A 239 14.93 -18.57 14.58
C LEU A 239 16.31 -17.97 14.89
N ASP A 240 17.14 -17.83 13.85
CA ASP A 240 18.48 -17.25 13.96
C ASP A 240 18.51 -15.73 13.69
N TRP A 241 17.44 -15.19 13.07
CA TRP A 241 17.33 -13.78 12.69
C TRP A 241 16.21 -13.09 13.44
N GLY A 242 16.59 -12.17 14.33
CA GLY A 242 15.71 -11.42 15.21
C GLY A 242 16.43 -10.99 16.48
N ILE A 243 15.68 -10.46 17.45
CA ILE A 243 16.23 -10.07 18.76
C ILE A 243 16.34 -11.30 19.65
N PRO A 244 17.52 -11.69 20.12
CA PRO A 244 17.67 -12.79 21.04
C PRO A 244 16.80 -12.62 22.31
N VAL A 245 16.14 -13.69 22.73
CA VAL A 245 15.35 -13.68 23.98
C VAL A 245 16.30 -13.43 25.16
N PRO A 246 16.09 -12.40 25.98
CA PRO A 246 17.05 -11.98 27.01
C PRO A 246 16.95 -12.83 28.28
N LEU A 247 16.93 -14.17 28.15
CA LEU A 247 16.87 -15.14 29.24
C LEU A 247 17.98 -16.21 29.08
N PRO A 248 18.59 -16.68 30.17
CA PRO A 248 19.70 -17.62 30.10
C PRO A 248 19.37 -19.01 29.48
N ASP A 249 18.09 -19.43 29.60
CA ASP A 249 17.60 -20.73 29.13
C ASP A 249 16.86 -20.65 27.78
N ALA A 250 17.10 -19.59 27.01
CA ALA A 250 16.45 -19.31 25.74
C ALA A 250 17.43 -19.30 24.55
N GLU A 251 18.51 -20.06 24.61
CA GLU A 251 19.46 -20.18 23.51
C GLU A 251 18.80 -20.64 22.20
N GLY A 252 19.16 -20.03 21.07
CA GLY A 252 18.57 -20.32 19.76
C GLY A 252 17.14 -19.78 19.56
N LYS A 253 16.70 -18.86 20.42
CA LYS A 253 15.38 -18.24 20.33
C LYS A 253 15.46 -16.73 20.19
N VAL A 254 14.53 -16.18 19.40
CA VAL A 254 14.35 -14.74 19.22
C VAL A 254 12.95 -14.30 19.65
N LEU A 255 12.80 -13.01 19.89
CA LEU A 255 11.49 -12.40 20.06
C LEU A 255 10.71 -12.53 18.74
N TYR A 256 9.41 -12.84 18.85
CA TYR A 256 8.56 -12.94 17.67
C TYR A 256 8.35 -11.56 17.05
N VAL A 257 8.45 -11.46 15.73
CA VAL A 257 8.35 -10.20 14.98
C VAL A 257 7.11 -9.37 15.32
N TRP A 258 5.98 -10.02 15.60
CA TRP A 258 4.74 -9.35 15.99
C TRP A 258 4.72 -8.84 17.44
N PHE A 259 5.67 -9.28 18.25
CA PHE A 259 5.91 -8.74 19.60
C PHE A 259 6.91 -7.58 19.52
N ASP A 260 7.99 -7.72 18.77
CA ASP A 260 9.05 -6.72 18.74
C ASP A 260 8.73 -5.52 17.82
N ALA A 261 8.10 -5.74 16.66
CA ALA A 261 7.83 -4.70 15.67
C ALA A 261 7.07 -3.48 16.25
N PRO A 262 5.96 -3.62 17.01
CA PRO A 262 5.27 -2.44 17.56
C PRO A 262 6.10 -1.69 18.63
N ILE A 263 7.05 -2.35 19.31
CA ILE A 263 8.01 -1.69 20.20
C ILE A 263 8.95 -0.79 19.37
N GLY A 264 9.09 -1.05 18.07
CA GLY A 264 9.82 -0.22 17.11
C GLY A 264 9.36 1.23 17.09
N TYR A 265 8.09 1.51 17.34
CA TYR A 265 7.62 2.89 17.44
C TYR A 265 8.22 3.61 18.67
N ILE A 266 8.35 2.91 19.80
CA ILE A 266 8.93 3.45 21.03
C ILE A 266 10.42 3.69 20.82
N SER A 267 11.16 2.72 20.30
CA SER A 267 12.61 2.85 20.05
C SER A 267 12.92 3.93 19.01
N ALA A 268 12.11 4.04 17.96
CA ALA A 268 12.25 5.09 16.95
C ALA A 268 11.97 6.49 17.54
N THR A 269 11.05 6.59 18.51
CA THR A 269 10.82 7.85 19.24
C THR A 269 11.99 8.18 20.15
N LYS A 270 12.58 7.19 20.83
CA LYS A 270 13.81 7.37 21.63
C LYS A 270 14.96 7.88 20.76
N GLU A 271 15.21 7.25 19.62
CA GLU A 271 16.24 7.66 18.66
C GLU A 271 16.05 9.10 18.15
N TRP A 272 14.81 9.47 17.80
CA TRP A 272 14.46 10.84 17.44
C TRP A 272 14.74 11.82 18.56
N ALA A 273 14.30 11.50 19.75
CA ALA A 273 14.46 12.38 20.91
C ALA A 273 15.93 12.58 21.28
N GLU A 274 16.75 11.51 21.23
CA GLU A 274 18.20 11.61 21.44
C GLU A 274 18.85 12.55 20.41
N ARG A 275 18.49 12.41 19.12
CA ARG A 275 19.03 13.26 18.05
C ARG A 275 18.63 14.72 18.20
N GLU A 276 17.41 15.00 18.63
CA GLU A 276 16.86 16.36 18.78
C GLU A 276 17.11 16.95 20.18
N GLY A 277 17.75 16.23 21.10
CA GLY A 277 17.95 16.67 22.48
C GLY A 277 16.65 16.83 23.27
N LYS A 278 15.64 16.01 22.97
CA LYS A 278 14.32 16.03 23.60
C LYS A 278 14.13 14.87 24.56
N ASP A 279 13.10 14.96 25.39
CA ASP A 279 12.62 13.85 26.22
C ASP A 279 11.54 13.08 25.44
N TRP A 280 11.73 11.75 25.27
CA TRP A 280 10.80 10.88 24.56
C TRP A 280 9.61 10.44 25.42
N GLU A 281 9.77 10.39 26.75
CA GLU A 281 8.76 9.84 27.67
C GLU A 281 7.39 10.54 27.57
N PRO A 282 7.32 11.88 27.49
CA PRO A 282 6.03 12.56 27.36
C PRO A 282 5.22 12.11 26.15
N TYR A 283 5.85 11.67 25.06
CA TYR A 283 5.17 11.22 23.85
C TYR A 283 4.53 9.82 24.00
N TRP A 284 4.95 9.04 25.01
CA TRP A 284 4.46 7.68 25.23
C TRP A 284 3.86 7.44 26.60
N LYS A 285 4.08 8.33 27.57
CA LYS A 285 3.67 8.12 28.98
C LYS A 285 2.78 9.23 29.55
N ASP A 286 2.77 10.41 28.91
CA ASP A 286 1.95 11.54 29.40
C ASP A 286 0.50 11.42 28.88
N LYS A 287 -0.45 11.49 29.79
CA LYS A 287 -1.90 11.43 29.51
C LYS A 287 -2.41 12.61 28.65
N ASP A 288 -1.65 13.70 28.58
CA ASP A 288 -1.96 14.84 27.71
C ASP A 288 -1.45 14.63 26.25
N THR A 289 -0.88 13.46 25.95
CA THR A 289 -0.47 13.04 24.61
C THR A 289 -1.54 12.16 23.96
N LYS A 290 -1.88 12.41 22.70
CA LYS A 290 -2.69 11.54 21.87
C LYS A 290 -1.81 10.65 21.03
N LEU A 291 -1.97 9.34 21.18
CA LEU A 291 -1.30 8.32 20.38
C LEU A 291 -2.24 7.84 19.27
N VAL A 292 -1.83 7.96 18.00
CA VAL A 292 -2.62 7.54 16.84
C VAL A 292 -1.76 6.65 15.94
N HIS A 293 -2.25 5.43 15.66
CA HIS A 293 -1.59 4.46 14.79
C HIS A 293 -2.27 4.40 13.42
N PHE A 294 -1.61 4.83 12.35
CA PHE A 294 -2.06 4.63 10.97
C PHE A 294 -1.59 3.29 10.45
N ILE A 295 -2.53 2.43 10.04
CA ILE A 295 -2.25 1.04 9.66
C ILE A 295 -3.09 0.59 8.46
N GLY A 296 -2.71 -0.53 7.82
CA GLY A 296 -3.59 -1.30 6.94
C GLY A 296 -4.49 -2.24 7.74
N LYS A 297 -5.59 -2.70 7.17
CA LYS A 297 -6.56 -3.59 7.84
C LYS A 297 -5.98 -4.91 8.35
N ASP A 298 -4.93 -5.38 7.72
CA ASP A 298 -4.17 -6.58 8.10
C ASP A 298 -3.47 -6.46 9.46
N ASN A 299 -3.20 -5.23 9.89
CA ASN A 299 -2.52 -4.92 11.15
C ASN A 299 -3.48 -4.58 12.32
N ILE A 300 -4.81 -4.63 12.12
CA ILE A 300 -5.80 -4.23 13.14
C ILE A 300 -5.62 -5.01 14.43
N VAL A 301 -5.49 -6.34 14.35
CA VAL A 301 -5.40 -7.21 15.54
C VAL A 301 -4.16 -6.86 16.37
N PHE A 302 -3.04 -6.58 15.71
CA PHE A 302 -1.78 -6.26 16.40
C PHE A 302 -1.83 -4.89 17.10
N HIS A 303 -2.39 -3.88 16.46
CA HIS A 303 -2.42 -2.52 17.01
C HIS A 303 -3.62 -2.24 17.92
N CYS A 304 -4.69 -3.04 17.83
CA CYS A 304 -5.89 -2.84 18.64
C CYS A 304 -6.04 -3.86 19.80
N ILE A 305 -5.40 -5.01 19.73
CA ILE A 305 -5.51 -6.07 20.74
C ILE A 305 -4.16 -6.37 21.38
N ILE A 306 -3.17 -6.83 20.58
CA ILE A 306 -1.90 -7.38 21.11
C ILE A 306 -1.06 -6.26 21.72
N PHE A 307 -0.75 -5.20 20.95
CA PHE A 307 0.09 -4.11 21.44
C PHE A 307 -0.55 -3.35 22.62
N PRO A 308 -1.84 -3.01 22.62
CA PRO A 308 -2.49 -2.45 23.81
C PRO A 308 -2.47 -3.35 25.03
N ALA A 309 -2.61 -4.69 24.87
CA ALA A 309 -2.44 -5.63 25.97
C ALA A 309 -1.00 -5.59 26.53
N MET A 310 0.02 -5.52 25.66
CA MET A 310 1.43 -5.37 26.05
C MET A 310 1.67 -4.04 26.81
N LEU A 311 1.16 -2.92 26.28
CA LEU A 311 1.30 -1.60 26.93
C LEU A 311 0.58 -1.56 28.28
N LYS A 312 -0.59 -2.21 28.39
CA LYS A 312 -1.35 -2.33 29.63
C LYS A 312 -0.63 -3.19 30.66
N ALA A 313 -0.05 -4.32 30.26
CA ALA A 313 0.74 -5.21 31.11
C ALA A 313 2.01 -4.52 31.61
N GLU A 314 2.69 -3.77 30.74
CA GLU A 314 3.84 -2.94 31.15
C GLU A 314 3.41 -1.84 32.14
N GLY A 315 2.32 -1.13 31.90
CA GLY A 315 1.58 -0.30 32.85
C GLY A 315 1.99 1.17 32.93
N THR A 316 3.07 1.60 32.28
CA THR A 316 3.52 3.01 32.27
C THR A 316 3.16 3.76 30.99
N TYR A 317 2.85 3.05 29.94
CA TYR A 317 2.54 3.61 28.61
C TYR A 317 1.07 4.01 28.46
N ILE A 318 0.84 5.04 27.64
CA ILE A 318 -0.53 5.41 27.21
C ILE A 318 -1.04 4.42 26.17
N LEU A 319 -2.36 4.35 26.04
CA LEU A 319 -3.03 3.54 25.02
C LEU A 319 -3.38 4.38 23.79
N PRO A 320 -3.55 3.77 22.60
CA PRO A 320 -3.95 4.49 21.41
C PRO A 320 -5.30 5.19 21.57
N ASP A 321 -5.35 6.49 21.26
CA ASP A 321 -6.59 7.27 21.18
C ASP A 321 -7.41 6.84 19.95
N ASN A 322 -6.73 6.59 18.82
CA ASN A 322 -7.37 6.07 17.61
C ASN A 322 -6.42 5.20 16.78
N VAL A 323 -7.01 4.29 16.01
CA VAL A 323 -6.28 3.41 15.07
C VAL A 323 -6.99 3.46 13.71
N PRO A 324 -6.78 4.53 12.93
CA PRO A 324 -7.39 4.64 11.60
C PRO A 324 -6.76 3.63 10.63
N ALA A 325 -7.50 2.58 10.29
CA ALA A 325 -7.11 1.59 9.31
C ALA A 325 -7.88 1.79 8.00
N ASN A 326 -7.16 1.71 6.88
CA ASN A 326 -7.74 1.66 5.55
C ASN A 326 -7.84 0.21 5.04
N GLU A 327 -8.79 -0.01 4.12
CA GLU A 327 -8.96 -1.24 3.37
C GLU A 327 -7.90 -1.38 2.27
N PHE A 328 -7.97 -2.40 1.43
CA PHE A 328 -6.98 -2.60 0.37
C PHE A 328 -7.25 -1.74 -0.87
N LEU A 329 -6.17 -1.30 -1.50
CA LEU A 329 -6.20 -0.73 -2.83
C LEU A 329 -5.85 -1.84 -3.83
N ASN A 330 -6.70 -2.01 -4.85
CA ASN A 330 -6.44 -2.87 -6.01
C ASN A 330 -5.75 -2.06 -7.12
N LEU A 331 -5.28 -2.73 -8.14
CA LEU A 331 -4.63 -2.14 -9.32
C LEU A 331 -5.21 -2.76 -10.59
N GLU A 332 -5.84 -1.93 -11.44
CA GLU A 332 -6.45 -2.36 -12.69
C GLU A 332 -7.36 -3.60 -12.51
N GLY A 333 -8.24 -3.53 -11.48
CA GLY A 333 -9.19 -4.59 -11.15
C GLY A 333 -8.61 -5.85 -10.50
N ASN A 334 -7.31 -5.87 -10.17
CA ASN A 334 -6.65 -7.00 -9.54
C ASN A 334 -6.03 -6.61 -8.20
N LYS A 335 -5.93 -7.57 -7.28
CA LYS A 335 -5.26 -7.37 -5.98
C LYS A 335 -3.77 -7.06 -6.21
N LEU A 336 -3.26 -6.02 -5.57
CA LEU A 336 -1.82 -5.74 -5.51
C LEU A 336 -1.08 -6.94 -4.91
N SER A 337 0.05 -7.31 -5.49
CA SER A 337 0.83 -8.47 -5.05
C SER A 337 2.33 -8.25 -5.25
N THR A 338 3.05 -8.17 -4.14
CA THR A 338 4.51 -8.08 -4.12
C THR A 338 5.16 -9.35 -4.71
N SER A 339 4.66 -10.54 -4.33
CA SER A 339 5.21 -11.82 -4.79
C SER A 339 5.01 -12.06 -6.29
N LYS A 340 3.90 -11.52 -6.86
CA LYS A 340 3.61 -11.57 -8.29
C LYS A 340 4.10 -10.35 -9.05
N ASN A 341 4.83 -9.45 -8.41
CA ASN A 341 5.27 -8.17 -8.97
C ASN A 341 4.14 -7.40 -9.70
N TRP A 342 2.89 -7.53 -9.21
CA TRP A 342 1.73 -6.79 -9.72
C TRP A 342 1.51 -5.57 -8.84
N ALA A 343 2.27 -4.51 -9.10
CA ALA A 343 2.26 -3.30 -8.30
C ALA A 343 2.77 -2.10 -9.10
N VAL A 344 2.43 -0.90 -8.66
CA VAL A 344 3.13 0.35 -9.03
C VAL A 344 4.08 0.66 -7.87
N TRP A 345 5.36 0.50 -8.12
CA TRP A 345 6.41 0.73 -7.13
C TRP A 345 6.75 2.21 -7.02
N LEU A 346 6.88 2.72 -5.81
CA LEU A 346 7.17 4.14 -5.59
C LEU A 346 8.49 4.61 -6.21
N PRO A 347 9.62 3.88 -6.11
CA PRO A 347 10.86 4.29 -6.79
C PRO A 347 10.66 4.43 -8.32
N GLU A 348 9.99 3.46 -8.93
CA GLU A 348 9.72 3.49 -10.38
C GLU A 348 8.77 4.63 -10.76
N TYR A 349 7.74 4.90 -9.95
CA TYR A 349 6.85 6.03 -10.19
C TYR A 349 7.61 7.36 -10.16
N LEU A 350 8.53 7.55 -9.21
CA LEU A 350 9.32 8.77 -9.08
C LEU A 350 10.27 8.98 -10.27
N GLU A 351 10.74 7.90 -10.90
CA GLU A 351 11.53 7.94 -12.14
C GLU A 351 10.65 8.22 -13.36
N ASP A 352 9.52 7.54 -13.51
CA ASP A 352 8.61 7.65 -14.64
C ASP A 352 7.85 9.00 -14.67
N PHE A 353 7.60 9.60 -13.48
CA PHE A 353 6.83 10.84 -13.28
C PHE A 353 7.62 11.86 -12.43
N PRO A 354 8.74 12.40 -12.93
CA PRO A 354 9.55 13.34 -12.17
C PRO A 354 8.77 14.62 -11.85
N ASN A 355 8.90 15.10 -10.59
CA ASN A 355 8.20 16.27 -10.04
C ASN A 355 6.67 16.17 -10.04
N GLN A 356 6.10 14.95 -10.07
CA GLN A 356 4.65 14.71 -10.02
C GLN A 356 4.22 13.99 -8.74
N GLN A 357 4.94 14.15 -7.63
CA GLN A 357 4.62 13.55 -6.34
C GLN A 357 3.20 13.91 -5.89
N ASP A 358 2.83 15.17 -5.97
CA ASP A 358 1.51 15.65 -5.56
C ASP A 358 0.37 15.12 -6.42
N VAL A 359 0.63 14.80 -7.69
CA VAL A 359 -0.36 14.16 -8.57
C VAL A 359 -0.73 12.79 -8.03
N LEU A 360 0.27 11.97 -7.64
CA LEU A 360 0.01 10.66 -7.04
C LEU A 360 -0.62 10.80 -5.65
N ARG A 361 -0.12 11.71 -4.80
CA ARG A 361 -0.71 11.99 -3.48
C ARG A 361 -2.19 12.32 -3.59
N TYR A 362 -2.55 13.20 -4.52
CA TYR A 362 -3.94 13.59 -4.79
C TYR A 362 -4.79 12.41 -5.26
N ALA A 363 -4.32 11.67 -6.28
CA ALA A 363 -5.04 10.53 -6.81
C ALA A 363 -5.28 9.44 -5.75
N LEU A 364 -4.27 9.13 -4.93
CA LEU A 364 -4.39 8.16 -3.85
C LEU A 364 -5.33 8.65 -2.73
N THR A 365 -5.29 9.94 -2.39
CA THR A 365 -6.18 10.52 -1.38
C THR A 365 -7.63 10.54 -1.86
N ALA A 366 -7.88 11.02 -3.08
CA ALA A 366 -9.21 11.09 -3.67
C ALA A 366 -9.83 9.71 -3.89
N ASN A 367 -9.00 8.66 -4.01
CA ASN A 367 -9.38 7.27 -4.20
C ASN A 367 -9.02 6.38 -2.98
N ALA A 368 -8.80 6.98 -1.79
CA ALA A 368 -8.39 6.24 -0.61
C ALA A 368 -9.42 5.17 -0.22
N PRO A 369 -8.98 3.94 0.13
CA PRO A 369 -9.87 2.85 0.51
C PRO A 369 -10.32 2.97 1.99
N GLU A 370 -10.99 4.07 2.36
CA GLU A 370 -11.29 4.42 3.74
C GLU A 370 -12.33 3.52 4.41
N SER A 371 -13.27 2.94 3.66
CA SER A 371 -14.39 2.15 4.19
C SER A 371 -14.64 0.84 3.48
N LYS A 372 -14.06 0.65 2.31
CA LYS A 372 -14.10 -0.57 1.49
C LYS A 372 -12.89 -0.59 0.56
N ASP A 373 -12.55 -1.78 0.06
CA ASP A 373 -11.53 -1.91 -0.98
C ASP A 373 -11.86 -1.01 -2.17
N ASN A 374 -10.84 -0.41 -2.75
CA ASN A 374 -10.96 0.47 -3.91
C ASN A 374 -9.95 0.07 -4.99
N ASP A 375 -10.06 0.64 -6.18
CA ASP A 375 -9.23 0.28 -7.33
C ASP A 375 -8.48 1.51 -7.86
N PHE A 376 -7.19 1.38 -8.06
CA PHE A 376 -6.39 2.37 -8.77
C PHE A 376 -6.32 1.97 -10.24
N THR A 377 -6.65 2.91 -11.13
CA THR A 377 -6.41 2.75 -12.56
C THR A 377 -5.61 3.94 -13.09
N TRP A 378 -4.71 3.71 -14.04
CA TRP A 378 -3.95 4.77 -14.69
C TRP A 378 -4.87 5.78 -15.39
N LYS A 379 -6.02 5.32 -15.87
CA LYS A 379 -7.03 6.19 -16.47
C LYS A 379 -7.68 7.13 -15.46
N ASP A 380 -8.01 6.66 -14.24
CA ASP A 380 -8.53 7.53 -13.18
C ASP A 380 -7.45 8.49 -12.68
N PHE A 381 -6.20 8.04 -12.56
CA PHE A 381 -5.06 8.88 -12.23
C PHE A 381 -4.91 10.06 -13.22
N GLN A 382 -4.92 9.78 -14.54
CA GLN A 382 -4.91 10.80 -15.58
C GLN A 382 -6.11 11.75 -15.47
N ALA A 383 -7.31 11.20 -15.30
CA ALA A 383 -8.54 12.00 -15.22
C ALA A 383 -8.51 12.96 -14.03
N ARG A 384 -8.04 12.51 -12.86
CA ARG A 384 -7.90 13.36 -11.68
C ARG A 384 -6.86 14.45 -11.88
N ASN A 385 -5.72 14.14 -12.47
CA ASN A 385 -4.75 15.17 -12.81
C ASN A 385 -5.36 16.19 -13.80
N ASN A 386 -5.85 15.73 -14.95
CA ASN A 386 -6.22 16.61 -16.05
C ASN A 386 -7.48 17.42 -15.75
N ASN A 387 -8.50 16.81 -15.13
CA ASN A 387 -9.80 17.43 -14.92
C ASN A 387 -9.92 18.17 -13.57
N GLU A 388 -9.08 17.83 -12.57
CA GLU A 388 -9.17 18.44 -11.25
C GLU A 388 -7.93 19.29 -10.93
N LEU A 389 -6.72 18.71 -10.92
CA LEU A 389 -5.51 19.48 -10.60
C LEU A 389 -5.18 20.52 -11.67
N VAL A 390 -5.19 20.16 -12.95
CA VAL A 390 -4.89 21.08 -14.05
C VAL A 390 -6.08 22.02 -14.29
N ALA A 391 -7.29 21.46 -14.54
CA ALA A 391 -8.41 22.23 -15.03
C ALA A 391 -9.12 23.06 -13.93
N ILE A 392 -8.98 22.71 -12.64
CA ILE A 392 -9.63 23.44 -11.54
C ILE A 392 -8.58 24.21 -10.74
N PHE A 393 -7.71 23.50 -10.01
CA PHE A 393 -6.75 24.12 -9.09
C PHE A 393 -5.70 24.95 -9.85
N GLY A 394 -5.00 24.36 -10.79
CA GLY A 394 -3.97 25.02 -11.59
C GLY A 394 -4.52 26.15 -12.46
N ASN A 395 -5.70 25.96 -13.06
CA ASN A 395 -6.36 26.97 -13.87
C ASN A 395 -6.71 28.21 -13.06
N PHE A 396 -7.30 28.06 -11.85
CA PHE A 396 -7.61 29.19 -10.98
C PHE A 396 -6.35 29.99 -10.64
N ILE A 397 -5.32 29.31 -10.11
CA ILE A 397 -4.07 29.96 -9.71
C ILE A 397 -3.39 30.66 -10.90
N ASN A 398 -3.28 29.97 -12.04
CA ASN A 398 -2.68 30.53 -13.24
C ASN A 398 -3.41 31.82 -13.69
N ARG A 399 -4.74 31.80 -13.70
CA ARG A 399 -5.55 32.99 -14.04
C ARG A 399 -5.28 34.16 -13.09
N VAL A 400 -5.32 33.92 -11.80
CA VAL A 400 -5.08 34.96 -10.77
C VAL A 400 -3.70 35.58 -10.97
N VAL A 401 -2.65 34.75 -11.04
CA VAL A 401 -1.27 35.22 -11.14
C VAL A 401 -1.01 35.93 -12.47
N VAL A 402 -1.48 35.36 -13.60
CA VAL A 402 -1.31 35.96 -14.94
C VAL A 402 -2.02 37.31 -15.02
N LEU A 403 -3.25 37.42 -14.56
CA LEU A 403 -4.01 38.68 -14.62
C LEU A 403 -3.40 39.75 -13.70
N THR A 404 -2.97 39.38 -12.48
CA THR A 404 -2.28 40.30 -11.57
C THR A 404 -0.96 40.81 -12.18
N ASN A 405 -0.16 39.93 -12.76
CA ASN A 405 1.07 40.33 -13.47
C ASN A 405 0.76 41.28 -14.66
N LYS A 406 -0.26 40.93 -15.43
CA LYS A 406 -0.63 41.69 -16.64
C LYS A 406 -1.20 43.08 -16.36
N TYR A 407 -2.08 43.20 -15.35
CA TYR A 407 -2.81 44.42 -15.09
C TYR A 407 -2.14 45.31 -14.06
N TYR A 408 -1.42 44.71 -13.12
CA TYR A 408 -0.88 45.42 -11.95
C TYR A 408 0.62 45.15 -11.73
N ASN A 409 1.33 44.69 -12.78
CA ASN A 409 2.79 44.38 -12.71
C ASN A 409 3.18 43.43 -11.55
N GLY A 410 2.29 42.52 -11.18
CA GLY A 410 2.50 41.60 -10.05
C GLY A 410 2.29 42.22 -8.67
N ILE A 411 1.81 43.43 -8.59
CA ILE A 411 1.49 44.09 -7.31
C ILE A 411 0.01 43.80 -6.95
N VAL A 412 -0.22 43.35 -5.73
CA VAL A 412 -1.58 43.17 -5.20
C VAL A 412 -2.31 44.51 -5.20
N PRO A 413 -3.41 44.68 -5.96
CA PRO A 413 -4.11 45.97 -6.05
C PRO A 413 -4.78 46.33 -4.73
N GLU A 414 -4.90 47.64 -4.47
CA GLU A 414 -5.72 48.18 -3.40
C GLU A 414 -7.20 47.98 -3.74
N PRO A 415 -7.99 47.27 -2.93
CA PRO A 415 -9.41 47.12 -3.19
C PRO A 415 -10.14 48.43 -2.94
N SER A 416 -11.17 48.70 -3.72
CA SER A 416 -12.12 49.76 -3.46
C SER A 416 -13.31 49.26 -2.60
N GLU A 417 -14.53 49.62 -2.92
CA GLU A 417 -15.71 49.13 -2.20
C GLU A 417 -15.99 47.64 -2.49
N PHE A 418 -16.24 46.84 -1.43
CA PHE A 418 -16.63 45.45 -1.56
C PHE A 418 -18.13 45.33 -1.88
N SER A 419 -18.46 44.53 -2.86
CA SER A 419 -19.84 44.14 -3.14
C SER A 419 -20.29 43.00 -2.22
N GLN A 420 -21.58 42.73 -2.17
CA GLN A 420 -22.12 41.62 -1.38
C GLN A 420 -21.47 40.25 -1.75
N ILE A 421 -21.20 39.98 -3.04
CA ILE A 421 -20.56 38.73 -3.49
C ILE A 421 -19.11 38.62 -3.01
N ASP A 422 -18.40 39.74 -2.88
CA ASP A 422 -17.02 39.75 -2.34
C ASP A 422 -17.02 39.39 -0.86
N GLU A 423 -17.90 40.02 -0.08
CA GLU A 423 -18.04 39.75 1.36
C GLU A 423 -18.45 38.30 1.63
N GLU A 424 -19.46 37.81 0.90
CA GLU A 424 -19.90 36.40 0.98
C GLU A 424 -18.78 35.44 0.60
N THR A 425 -17.98 35.74 -0.43
CA THR A 425 -16.85 34.94 -0.87
C THR A 425 -15.75 34.91 0.19
N LEU A 426 -15.35 36.07 0.72
CA LEU A 426 -14.35 36.15 1.78
C LEU A 426 -14.79 35.46 3.07
N ALA A 427 -16.06 35.59 3.45
CA ALA A 427 -16.63 34.87 4.58
C ALA A 427 -16.59 33.34 4.37
N THR A 428 -16.89 32.91 3.16
CA THR A 428 -16.79 31.48 2.78
C THR A 428 -15.36 30.99 2.88
N VAL A 429 -14.35 31.72 2.38
CA VAL A 429 -12.93 31.37 2.51
C VAL A 429 -12.53 31.19 3.98
N LYS A 430 -12.94 32.09 4.87
CA LYS A 430 -12.67 32.02 6.32
C LYS A 430 -13.29 30.79 6.98
N ALA A 431 -14.33 30.19 6.43
CA ALA A 431 -14.97 28.99 6.95
C ALA A 431 -14.25 27.68 6.55
N TYR A 432 -13.54 27.66 5.41
CA TYR A 432 -12.91 26.45 4.88
C TYR A 432 -11.95 25.73 5.84
N PRO A 433 -11.11 26.43 6.65
CA PRO A 433 -10.26 25.74 7.62
C PRO A 433 -11.06 24.82 8.56
N SER A 434 -12.20 25.28 9.06
CA SER A 434 -13.07 24.48 9.93
C SER A 434 -13.71 23.29 9.19
N VAL A 435 -14.16 23.50 7.95
CA VAL A 435 -14.76 22.45 7.11
C VAL A 435 -13.77 21.34 6.83
N ILE A 436 -12.56 21.68 6.37
CA ILE A 436 -11.50 20.73 6.07
C ILE A 436 -11.01 20.02 7.35
N SER A 437 -10.79 20.78 8.44
CA SER A 437 -10.39 20.22 9.75
C SER A 437 -11.38 19.18 10.25
N SER A 438 -12.69 19.48 10.18
CA SER A 438 -13.73 18.55 10.62
C SER A 438 -13.66 17.20 9.90
N SER A 439 -13.26 17.16 8.64
CA SER A 439 -13.09 15.93 7.89
C SER A 439 -11.77 15.23 8.23
N ILE A 440 -10.66 15.96 8.34
CA ILE A 440 -9.35 15.40 8.73
C ILE A 440 -9.40 14.78 10.14
N GLU A 441 -10.00 15.46 11.12
CA GLU A 441 -10.11 14.99 12.51
C GLU A 441 -10.96 13.72 12.65
N ARG A 442 -11.84 13.46 11.66
CA ARG A 442 -12.61 12.21 11.55
C ARG A 442 -11.96 11.16 10.66
N TYR A 443 -10.72 11.39 10.24
CA TYR A 443 -9.96 10.51 9.32
C TYR A 443 -10.68 10.27 7.98
N ARG A 444 -11.36 11.31 7.45
CA ARG A 444 -12.05 11.31 6.16
C ARG A 444 -11.28 12.17 5.15
N PHE A 445 -10.14 11.66 4.73
CA PHE A 445 -9.21 12.41 3.89
C PHE A 445 -9.74 12.63 2.47
N ARG A 446 -10.55 11.71 1.94
CA ARG A 446 -11.25 11.90 0.65
C ARG A 446 -12.17 13.11 0.70
N GLU A 447 -13.01 13.21 1.75
CA GLU A 447 -13.91 14.33 1.99
C GLU A 447 -13.13 15.63 2.15
N ALA A 448 -12.07 15.63 2.95
CA ALA A 448 -11.21 16.77 3.16
C ALA A 448 -10.53 17.29 1.87
N SER A 449 -10.01 16.36 1.04
CA SER A 449 -9.44 16.66 -0.27
C SER A 449 -10.47 17.23 -1.24
N GLN A 450 -11.72 16.73 -1.20
CA GLN A 450 -12.83 17.26 -1.99
C GLN A 450 -13.17 18.70 -1.59
N GLU A 451 -13.16 19.02 -0.29
CA GLU A 451 -13.42 20.38 0.20
C GLU A 451 -12.29 21.35 -0.20
N LEU A 452 -11.03 20.91 -0.21
CA LEU A 452 -9.94 21.69 -0.77
C LEU A 452 -10.19 22.05 -2.25
N MET A 453 -10.63 21.08 -3.05
CA MET A 453 -10.98 21.31 -4.46
C MET A 453 -12.22 22.19 -4.62
N ASN A 454 -13.16 22.15 -3.68
CA ASN A 454 -14.33 23.05 -3.68
C ASN A 454 -13.92 24.52 -3.45
N LEU A 455 -12.89 24.79 -2.63
CA LEU A 455 -12.32 26.12 -2.50
C LEU A 455 -11.73 26.64 -3.84
N ALA A 456 -11.02 25.76 -4.57
CA ALA A 456 -10.50 26.13 -5.91
C ALA A 456 -11.65 26.35 -6.92
N ARG A 457 -12.73 25.59 -6.83
CA ARG A 457 -13.95 25.81 -7.64
C ARG A 457 -14.64 27.15 -7.31
N LEU A 458 -14.69 27.50 -6.03
CA LEU A 458 -15.19 28.82 -5.58
C LEU A 458 -14.41 29.94 -6.28
N GLY A 459 -13.07 29.86 -6.28
CA GLY A 459 -12.23 30.85 -6.95
C GLY A 459 -12.47 30.95 -8.47
N ASN A 460 -12.58 29.79 -9.17
CA ASN A 460 -12.90 29.79 -10.59
C ASN A 460 -14.28 30.37 -10.88
N LYS A 461 -15.28 30.03 -10.05
CA LYS A 461 -16.64 30.54 -10.18
C LYS A 461 -16.67 32.08 -9.96
N TYR A 462 -16.02 32.55 -8.90
CA TYR A 462 -15.92 33.98 -8.60
C TYR A 462 -15.32 34.78 -9.78
N LEU A 463 -14.18 34.32 -10.34
CA LEU A 463 -13.60 34.94 -11.51
C LEU A 463 -14.48 34.86 -12.76
N ALA A 464 -15.24 33.78 -12.94
CA ALA A 464 -16.11 33.61 -14.09
C ALA A 464 -17.37 34.50 -14.00
N ASP A 465 -17.92 34.69 -12.80
CA ASP A 465 -19.09 35.51 -12.57
C ASP A 465 -18.74 37.01 -12.69
N GLU A 466 -17.56 37.43 -12.19
CA GLU A 466 -17.11 38.83 -12.15
C GLU A 466 -16.32 39.26 -13.39
N GLU A 467 -15.88 38.38 -14.26
CA GLU A 467 -15.23 38.63 -15.57
C GLU A 467 -14.17 39.75 -15.58
N PRO A 468 -13.13 39.77 -14.70
CA PRO A 468 -12.17 40.88 -14.60
C PRO A 468 -11.47 41.21 -15.94
N TRP A 469 -11.32 40.23 -16.86
CA TRP A 469 -10.74 40.43 -18.17
C TRP A 469 -11.60 41.27 -19.11
N LYS A 470 -12.91 41.40 -18.84
CA LYS A 470 -13.82 42.31 -19.55
C LYS A 470 -13.87 43.66 -18.84
N LEU A 471 -13.94 43.65 -17.50
CA LEU A 471 -14.13 44.85 -16.69
C LEU A 471 -12.93 45.80 -16.68
N ILE A 472 -11.69 45.30 -16.81
CA ILE A 472 -10.46 46.11 -16.73
C ILE A 472 -10.45 47.34 -17.66
N LYS A 473 -11.21 47.33 -18.75
CA LYS A 473 -11.30 48.45 -19.72
C LYS A 473 -12.46 49.39 -19.44
N VAL A 474 -13.38 49.00 -18.57
CA VAL A 474 -14.66 49.71 -18.32
C VAL A 474 -14.73 50.23 -16.89
N ASP A 475 -14.29 49.37 -15.93
CA ASP A 475 -14.30 49.64 -14.50
C ASP A 475 -13.04 49.04 -13.86
N GLU A 476 -11.99 49.84 -13.81
CA GLU A 476 -10.70 49.43 -13.24
C GLU A 476 -10.80 49.26 -11.72
N GLU A 477 -11.56 50.12 -11.02
CA GLU A 477 -11.70 50.07 -9.57
C GLU A 477 -12.41 48.78 -9.11
N ARG A 478 -13.47 48.39 -9.81
CA ARG A 478 -14.12 47.10 -9.57
C ARG A 478 -13.13 45.94 -9.87
N THR A 479 -12.36 46.04 -10.94
CA THR A 479 -11.36 45.02 -11.30
C THR A 479 -10.27 44.85 -10.22
N LYS A 480 -9.80 45.92 -9.59
CA LYS A 480 -8.87 45.91 -8.47
C LYS A 480 -9.42 45.08 -7.32
N THR A 481 -10.69 45.34 -6.92
CA THR A 481 -11.35 44.58 -5.84
C THR A 481 -11.51 43.11 -6.18
N ILE A 482 -11.92 42.75 -7.39
CA ILE A 482 -12.04 41.36 -7.85
C ILE A 482 -10.69 40.64 -7.77
N MET A 483 -9.63 41.27 -8.30
CA MET A 483 -8.30 40.65 -8.26
C MET A 483 -7.74 40.52 -6.83
N TYR A 484 -8.02 41.49 -5.97
CA TYR A 484 -7.68 41.42 -4.55
C TYR A 484 -8.35 40.22 -3.86
N VAL A 485 -9.67 40.02 -4.03
CA VAL A 485 -10.42 38.89 -3.47
C VAL A 485 -9.90 37.57 -4.03
N ALA A 486 -9.65 37.48 -5.33
CA ALA A 486 -9.08 36.28 -5.96
C ALA A 486 -7.71 35.91 -5.37
N LEU A 487 -6.86 36.90 -5.04
CA LEU A 487 -5.57 36.70 -4.39
C LEU A 487 -5.71 36.23 -2.94
N GLN A 488 -6.76 36.69 -2.19
CA GLN A 488 -7.04 36.11 -0.85
C GLN A 488 -7.42 34.63 -0.94
N ILE A 489 -8.23 34.22 -1.93
CA ILE A 489 -8.56 32.80 -2.17
C ILE A 489 -7.30 32.00 -2.51
N ALA A 490 -6.43 32.53 -3.39
CA ALA A 490 -5.18 31.87 -3.76
C ALA A 490 -4.24 31.68 -2.55
N SER A 491 -4.19 32.69 -1.65
CA SER A 491 -3.38 32.62 -0.41
C SER A 491 -3.93 31.59 0.57
N ALA A 492 -5.24 31.47 0.69
CA ALA A 492 -5.86 30.40 1.47
C ALA A 492 -5.56 29.02 0.90
N LEU A 493 -5.66 28.84 -0.42
CA LEU A 493 -5.30 27.59 -1.11
C LEU A 493 -3.83 27.22 -0.89
N ALA A 494 -2.91 28.20 -0.91
CA ALA A 494 -1.48 27.94 -0.68
C ALA A 494 -1.22 27.28 0.68
N THR A 495 -1.95 27.64 1.71
CA THR A 495 -1.81 27.07 3.06
C THR A 495 -2.63 25.80 3.26
N LEU A 496 -3.89 25.82 2.84
CA LEU A 496 -4.82 24.70 3.07
C LEU A 496 -4.50 23.46 2.20
N SER A 497 -3.76 23.64 1.10
CA SER A 497 -3.32 22.51 0.26
C SER A 497 -2.11 21.75 0.82
N GLU A 498 -1.35 22.32 1.77
CA GLU A 498 -0.09 21.73 2.24
C GLU A 498 -0.20 20.28 2.77
N PRO A 499 -1.23 19.88 3.53
CA PRO A 499 -1.36 18.50 3.96
C PRO A 499 -1.48 17.51 2.79
N PHE A 500 -2.14 17.90 1.72
CA PHE A 500 -2.46 17.05 0.57
C PHE A 500 -1.41 17.15 -0.55
N LEU A 501 -0.96 18.37 -0.84
CA LEU A 501 -0.12 18.76 -1.97
C LEU A 501 1.08 19.61 -1.50
N PRO A 502 2.00 19.03 -0.70
CA PRO A 502 3.06 19.82 -0.05
C PRO A 502 4.01 20.51 -1.02
N PHE A 503 4.36 19.87 -2.13
CA PHE A 503 5.24 20.47 -3.15
C PHE A 503 4.55 21.62 -3.88
N THR A 504 3.28 21.44 -4.24
CA THR A 504 2.44 22.47 -4.87
C THR A 504 2.20 23.64 -3.93
N SER A 505 1.89 23.37 -2.65
CA SER A 505 1.74 24.38 -1.61
C SER A 505 3.00 25.25 -1.49
N ASN A 506 4.16 24.60 -1.39
CA ASN A 506 5.43 25.32 -1.29
C ASN A 506 5.72 26.17 -2.52
N LYS A 507 5.52 25.62 -3.72
CA LYS A 507 5.65 26.36 -4.98
C LYS A 507 4.69 27.54 -5.06
N LEU A 508 3.43 27.34 -4.67
CA LEU A 508 2.41 28.39 -4.67
C LEU A 508 2.72 29.50 -3.66
N LYS A 509 3.19 29.13 -2.44
CA LYS A 509 3.67 30.11 -1.46
C LYS A 509 4.81 30.95 -2.01
N GLY A 510 5.76 30.34 -2.73
CA GLY A 510 6.84 31.04 -3.42
C GLY A 510 6.33 32.01 -4.50
N ILE A 511 5.38 31.58 -5.34
CA ILE A 511 4.75 32.43 -6.38
C ILE A 511 4.03 33.62 -5.74
N LEU A 512 3.33 33.42 -4.63
CA LEU A 512 2.60 34.49 -3.93
C LEU A 512 3.50 35.33 -3.01
N GLY A 513 4.79 35.02 -2.88
CA GLY A 513 5.70 35.75 -1.99
C GLY A 513 5.37 35.57 -0.50
N LEU A 514 4.75 34.45 -0.13
CA LEU A 514 4.35 34.08 1.24
C LEU A 514 5.45 33.35 2.03
N CYS A 515 6.57 33.04 1.38
CA CYS A 515 7.78 32.50 2.00
C CYS A 515 8.94 33.45 1.75
N TYR A 516 9.70 33.79 2.77
CA TYR A 516 11.03 34.38 2.59
C TYR A 516 11.96 33.24 2.10
N ASN A 517 12.38 33.31 0.81
CA ASN A 517 13.45 32.43 0.29
C ASN A 517 14.80 33.00 0.77
N GLU A 518 15.48 32.32 1.68
CA GLU A 518 16.91 32.55 1.94
C GLU A 518 17.83 32.01 0.82
N GLU A 519 17.32 31.44 -0.25
CA GLU A 519 18.11 30.86 -1.38
C GLU A 519 18.06 31.68 -2.67
N GLN A 520 18.16 33.01 -2.58
CA GLN A 520 18.64 33.85 -3.69
C GLN A 520 19.86 34.66 -3.28
N SER A 521 20.84 34.03 -2.65
CA SER A 521 22.22 34.52 -2.62
C SER A 521 23.09 33.50 -3.34
N ASP A 522 23.76 33.97 -4.39
CA ASP A 522 24.68 33.24 -5.26
C ASP A 522 25.57 32.27 -4.50
N VAL A 523 25.38 30.97 -4.69
CA VAL A 523 26.32 29.95 -4.21
C VAL A 523 27.53 29.95 -5.10
N VAL A 524 28.53 30.75 -4.73
CA VAL A 524 29.90 30.53 -5.17
C VAL A 524 30.46 29.35 -4.39
N ILE A 525 30.61 28.22 -5.08
CA ILE A 525 31.27 27.04 -4.54
C ILE A 525 32.76 27.38 -4.26
N SER A 526 33.12 27.58 -3.01
CA SER A 526 34.50 27.46 -2.57
C SER A 526 34.64 26.35 -1.54
N SER A 527 35.51 25.41 -1.87
CA SER A 527 35.91 24.25 -1.10
C SER A 527 36.45 24.61 0.28
N ASN A 528 36.06 23.78 1.27
CA ASN A 528 36.61 23.68 2.64
C ASN A 528 36.17 24.75 3.63
N LYS A 529 35.19 24.43 4.48
CA LYS A 529 35.27 24.60 5.94
C LYS A 529 34.03 24.01 6.64
N GLU A 530 34.30 23.49 7.83
CA GLU A 530 33.36 22.89 8.78
C GLU A 530 32.10 23.74 9.03
N ILE A 531 30.94 23.08 9.00
CA ILE A 531 29.64 23.68 9.32
C ILE A 531 29.51 23.68 10.86
N THR A 532 29.71 24.83 11.46
CA THR A 532 29.32 25.08 12.85
C THR A 532 27.81 25.32 12.91
N THR A 533 27.14 24.43 13.60
CA THR A 533 25.70 24.47 13.91
C THR A 533 25.42 25.62 14.90
N THR A 534 24.96 26.75 14.40
CA THR A 534 24.24 27.75 15.22
C THR A 534 23.50 28.70 14.30
N GLN A 535 22.22 28.46 14.13
CA GLN A 535 21.11 29.37 13.79
C GLN A 535 20.00 28.63 13.05
N LYS A 536 19.17 27.95 13.79
CA LYS A 536 17.98 27.27 13.26
C LYS A 536 16.74 27.58 14.11
N ASN A 537 16.45 28.81 14.46
CA ASN A 537 15.21 29.08 15.22
C ASN A 537 14.55 30.45 15.07
N GLU A 538 14.88 31.29 14.09
CA GLU A 538 14.20 32.61 14.01
C GLU A 538 13.39 32.94 12.74
N SER A 539 13.30 32.07 11.72
CA SER A 539 12.62 32.41 10.47
C SER A 539 11.23 31.73 10.24
N ARG A 540 10.63 31.14 11.26
CA ARG A 540 9.29 30.53 11.13
C ARG A 540 8.10 31.49 11.39
N ASN A 541 8.31 32.75 11.68
CA ASN A 541 7.28 33.64 12.24
C ASN A 541 6.37 34.36 11.22
N ASP A 542 6.57 34.24 9.90
CA ASP A 542 5.76 34.98 8.92
C ASP A 542 4.92 34.11 7.95
N ALA A 543 4.99 32.79 8.01
CA ALA A 543 4.17 31.92 7.19
C ALA A 543 2.71 31.89 7.68
N LEU A 544 1.75 32.04 6.76
CA LEU A 544 0.32 31.91 7.08
C LEU A 544 0.04 30.54 7.71
N THR A 545 -0.53 30.55 8.89
CA THR A 545 -0.97 29.35 9.60
C THR A 545 -2.42 29.00 9.23
N TRP A 546 -2.82 27.76 9.58
CA TRP A 546 -4.21 27.31 9.42
C TRP A 546 -5.23 28.25 10.13
N LYS A 547 -4.85 28.72 11.32
CA LYS A 547 -5.66 29.65 12.11
C LYS A 547 -5.75 31.03 11.46
N ASP A 548 -4.68 31.50 10.81
CA ASP A 548 -4.66 32.79 10.14
C ASP A 548 -5.72 32.91 9.07
N ILE A 549 -5.99 31.83 8.30
CA ILE A 549 -7.01 31.81 7.26
C ILE A 549 -8.41 32.13 7.82
N SER A 550 -8.72 31.64 9.02
CA SER A 550 -10.03 31.88 9.65
C SER A 550 -10.09 33.18 10.44
N SER A 551 -8.97 33.70 10.95
CA SER A 551 -8.96 34.82 11.91
C SER A 551 -8.48 36.14 11.33
N LYS A 552 -7.60 36.15 10.34
CA LYS A 552 -7.11 37.36 9.71
C LYS A 552 -8.13 37.90 8.71
N GLU A 553 -8.28 39.21 8.64
CA GLU A 553 -9.09 39.86 7.60
C GLU A 553 -8.36 39.87 6.26
N ILE A 554 -7.06 39.99 6.30
CA ILE A 554 -6.18 40.09 5.13
C ILE A 554 -5.12 39.00 5.20
N LEU A 555 -5.10 38.13 4.18
CA LEU A 555 -4.09 37.08 4.02
C LEU A 555 -2.89 37.57 3.19
N LEU A 556 -3.17 38.41 2.19
CA LEU A 556 -2.18 39.01 1.31
C LEU A 556 -2.48 40.51 1.19
N PRO A 557 -1.66 41.40 1.74
CA PRO A 557 -1.96 42.82 1.79
C PRO A 557 -1.81 43.48 0.40
N ALA A 558 -2.56 44.59 0.19
CA ALA A 558 -2.35 45.44 -0.95
C ALA A 558 -0.93 46.02 -0.99
N GLY A 559 -0.41 46.24 -2.19
CA GLY A 559 0.98 46.65 -2.40
C GLY A 559 2.02 45.50 -2.33
N HIS A 560 1.62 44.30 -1.91
CA HIS A 560 2.51 43.12 -1.90
C HIS A 560 2.89 42.69 -3.32
N GLN A 561 4.15 42.34 -3.54
CA GLN A 561 4.67 41.88 -4.82
C GLN A 561 4.58 40.36 -4.94
N ILE A 562 3.89 39.85 -5.94
CA ILE A 562 3.89 38.42 -6.28
C ILE A 562 4.89 38.10 -7.40
N GLY A 563 5.26 36.82 -7.50
CA GLY A 563 6.15 36.30 -8.53
C GLY A 563 5.49 36.16 -9.91
N LYS A 564 6.23 35.59 -10.85
CA LYS A 564 5.73 35.27 -12.19
C LYS A 564 4.85 34.02 -12.17
N ALA A 565 3.95 33.95 -13.17
CA ALA A 565 3.11 32.77 -13.35
C ALA A 565 3.95 31.56 -13.79
N GLU A 566 3.81 30.47 -13.04
CA GLU A 566 4.37 29.15 -13.37
C GLU A 566 3.27 28.10 -13.31
N LEU A 567 3.30 27.15 -14.23
CA LEU A 567 2.35 26.04 -14.19
C LEU A 567 2.62 25.15 -12.96
N LEU A 568 1.58 24.92 -12.18
CA LEU A 568 1.63 24.02 -11.02
C LEU A 568 1.52 22.56 -11.44
N PHE A 569 0.74 22.28 -12.49
CA PHE A 569 0.50 20.95 -13.02
C PHE A 569 0.53 20.95 -14.54
N SER A 570 0.97 19.85 -15.13
CA SER A 570 0.92 19.57 -16.56
C SER A 570 -0.06 18.45 -16.87
N LYS A 571 -0.63 18.45 -18.06
CA LYS A 571 -1.48 17.34 -18.50
C LYS A 571 -0.65 16.05 -18.66
N ILE A 572 -1.29 14.95 -18.38
CA ILE A 572 -0.79 13.60 -18.64
C ILE A 572 -1.49 13.13 -19.91
N GLU A 573 -0.73 12.77 -20.91
CA GLU A 573 -1.22 12.35 -22.22
C GLU A 573 -1.58 10.84 -22.23
N ASP A 574 -2.41 10.42 -23.20
CA ASP A 574 -2.90 9.04 -23.29
C ASP A 574 -1.75 8.04 -23.52
N GLU A 575 -0.71 8.43 -24.25
CA GLU A 575 0.48 7.62 -24.51
C GLU A 575 1.24 7.28 -23.21
N THR A 576 1.31 8.23 -22.29
CA THR A 576 1.94 8.01 -20.97
C THR A 576 1.18 6.97 -20.16
N VAL A 577 -0.16 7.06 -20.17
CA VAL A 577 -1.04 6.09 -19.50
C VAL A 577 -0.88 4.71 -20.13
N GLN A 578 -0.89 4.63 -21.47
CA GLN A 578 -0.76 3.36 -22.17
C GLN A 578 0.60 2.69 -21.88
N ALA A 579 1.68 3.46 -21.83
CA ALA A 579 3.00 2.94 -21.48
C ALA A 579 3.03 2.28 -20.08
N GLN A 580 2.34 2.85 -19.10
CA GLN A 580 2.25 2.27 -17.75
C GLN A 580 1.39 1.00 -17.73
N VAL A 581 0.29 0.97 -18.47
CA VAL A 581 -0.54 -0.24 -18.61
C VAL A 581 0.26 -1.35 -19.30
N ASP A 582 0.99 -1.04 -20.36
CA ASP A 582 1.82 -1.99 -21.08
C ASP A 582 2.96 -2.55 -20.20
N LYS A 583 3.58 -1.73 -19.35
CA LYS A 583 4.58 -2.12 -18.35
C LYS A 583 4.00 -3.16 -17.38
N LEU A 584 2.79 -2.91 -16.86
CA LEU A 584 2.09 -3.87 -15.98
C LEU A 584 1.77 -5.18 -16.69
N LEU A 585 1.27 -5.12 -17.91
CA LEU A 585 0.93 -6.32 -18.69
C LEU A 585 2.16 -7.15 -19.05
N ALA A 586 3.29 -6.50 -19.37
CA ALA A 586 4.56 -7.17 -19.63
C ALA A 586 5.05 -7.90 -18.37
N THR A 587 4.96 -7.27 -17.19
CA THR A 587 5.30 -7.88 -15.91
C THR A 587 4.43 -9.11 -15.63
N LYS A 588 3.11 -9.01 -15.87
CA LYS A 588 2.18 -10.14 -15.70
C LYS A 588 2.56 -11.33 -16.59
N LYS A 589 2.84 -11.08 -17.87
CA LYS A 589 3.27 -12.14 -18.81
C LYS A 589 4.59 -12.79 -18.39
N ALA A 590 5.56 -12.00 -17.93
CA ALA A 590 6.85 -12.51 -17.45
C ALA A 590 6.66 -13.43 -16.24
N ASN A 591 5.79 -13.06 -15.30
CA ASN A 591 5.47 -13.87 -14.12
C ASN A 591 4.73 -15.15 -14.47
N GLU A 592 3.75 -15.09 -15.39
CA GLU A 592 3.04 -16.27 -15.89
C GLU A 592 4.00 -17.25 -16.57
N ALA A 593 4.97 -16.74 -17.33
CA ALA A 593 6.01 -17.55 -17.95
C ALA A 593 6.99 -18.17 -16.93
N ALA A 594 7.40 -17.39 -15.91
CA ALA A 594 8.31 -17.88 -14.85
C ALA A 594 7.65 -18.92 -13.93
N ASN A 595 6.34 -18.84 -13.72
CA ASN A 595 5.58 -19.77 -12.87
C ASN A 595 5.07 -21.01 -13.60
N LYS A 596 5.31 -21.13 -14.91
CA LYS A 596 5.05 -22.38 -15.65
C LYS A 596 6.12 -23.41 -15.28
N THR A 597 5.88 -24.08 -14.18
CA THR A 597 6.64 -25.29 -13.81
C THR A 597 6.30 -26.39 -14.81
N ILE A 598 7.32 -27.01 -15.41
CA ILE A 598 7.14 -28.29 -16.10
C ILE A 598 6.62 -29.28 -15.05
N GLU A 599 5.47 -29.89 -15.30
CA GLU A 599 4.91 -30.89 -14.38
C GLU A 599 5.98 -31.96 -14.12
N PRO A 600 6.17 -32.38 -12.85
CA PRO A 600 7.12 -33.44 -12.56
C PRO A 600 6.76 -34.72 -13.32
N GLN A 601 7.76 -35.50 -13.64
CA GLN A 601 7.58 -36.81 -14.28
C GLN A 601 6.59 -37.63 -13.45
N LYS A 602 5.55 -38.16 -14.10
CA LYS A 602 4.58 -39.10 -13.50
C LYS A 602 5.28 -40.42 -13.15
N GLU A 603 4.60 -41.25 -12.38
CA GLU A 603 5.07 -42.57 -12.03
C GLU A 603 5.51 -43.38 -13.27
N THR A 604 6.61 -44.13 -13.13
CA THR A 604 7.12 -44.94 -14.22
C THR A 604 6.12 -46.03 -14.60
N ILE A 605 5.78 -46.09 -15.87
CA ILE A 605 4.96 -47.18 -16.45
C ILE A 605 5.83 -48.18 -17.19
N THR A 606 5.35 -49.41 -17.32
CA THR A 606 6.02 -50.44 -18.11
C THR A 606 5.79 -50.24 -19.61
N PHE A 607 6.63 -50.87 -20.46
CA PHE A 607 6.42 -50.87 -21.89
C PHE A 607 5.05 -51.51 -22.25
N ASP A 608 4.65 -52.55 -21.50
CA ASP A 608 3.36 -53.22 -21.67
C ASP A 608 2.16 -52.27 -21.36
N ASP A 609 2.36 -51.29 -20.45
CA ASP A 609 1.33 -50.28 -20.20
C ASP A 609 1.24 -49.26 -21.33
N PHE A 610 2.36 -48.87 -21.93
CA PHE A 610 2.40 -47.98 -23.09
C PHE A 610 1.75 -48.65 -24.33
N THR A 611 2.03 -49.95 -24.58
CA THR A 611 1.46 -50.67 -25.73
C THR A 611 -0.06 -50.85 -25.65
N LYS A 612 -0.68 -50.64 -24.50
CA LYS A 612 -2.16 -50.60 -24.37
C LYS A 612 -2.80 -49.37 -25.00
N LEU A 613 -2.02 -48.32 -25.26
CA LEU A 613 -2.50 -47.10 -25.87
C LEU A 613 -2.55 -47.24 -27.38
N ASP A 614 -3.72 -47.05 -28.02
CA ASP A 614 -3.85 -46.97 -29.46
C ASP A 614 -3.90 -45.52 -29.93
N ILE A 615 -2.72 -44.98 -30.28
CA ILE A 615 -2.55 -43.59 -30.71
C ILE A 615 -2.37 -43.60 -32.24
N ARG A 616 -3.23 -42.82 -32.93
CA ARG A 616 -3.26 -42.82 -34.42
C ARG A 616 -3.26 -41.40 -34.97
N VAL A 617 -2.85 -41.29 -36.22
CA VAL A 617 -3.03 -40.09 -37.03
C VAL A 617 -4.47 -40.00 -37.52
N GLY A 618 -5.11 -38.86 -37.35
CA GLY A 618 -6.45 -38.58 -37.86
C GLY A 618 -6.52 -37.22 -38.56
N THR A 619 -7.68 -36.94 -39.19
CA THR A 619 -7.95 -35.64 -39.79
C THR A 619 -9.33 -35.13 -39.31
N ILE A 620 -9.39 -33.88 -38.91
CA ILE A 620 -10.66 -33.22 -38.53
C ILE A 620 -11.47 -32.94 -39.81
N LEU A 621 -12.60 -33.59 -39.96
CA LEU A 621 -13.52 -33.41 -41.12
C LEU A 621 -14.48 -32.24 -40.89
N GLU A 622 -15.04 -32.16 -39.70
CA GLU A 622 -16.04 -31.17 -39.32
C GLU A 622 -15.77 -30.65 -37.90
N ALA A 623 -16.13 -29.40 -37.64
CA ALA A 623 -16.04 -28.79 -36.33
C ALA A 623 -17.18 -27.80 -36.10
N GLU A 624 -17.79 -27.86 -34.93
CA GLU A 624 -18.83 -26.92 -34.53
C GLU A 624 -18.64 -26.48 -33.04
N LYS A 625 -19.15 -25.28 -32.70
CA LYS A 625 -19.15 -24.83 -31.29
C LYS A 625 -20.26 -25.58 -30.54
N MET A 626 -19.88 -26.12 -29.38
CA MET A 626 -20.85 -26.74 -28.49
C MET A 626 -21.80 -25.68 -27.91
N PRO A 627 -23.14 -25.84 -27.98
CA PRO A 627 -24.09 -24.90 -27.42
C PRO A 627 -23.89 -24.68 -25.91
N LYS A 628 -24.11 -23.46 -25.45
CA LYS A 628 -24.03 -23.06 -24.03
C LYS A 628 -22.64 -23.24 -23.38
N THR A 629 -21.55 -23.24 -24.15
CA THR A 629 -20.18 -23.26 -23.64
C THR A 629 -19.26 -22.38 -24.49
N LYS A 630 -18.31 -21.70 -23.85
CA LYS A 630 -17.31 -20.88 -24.56
C LYS A 630 -16.04 -21.67 -24.91
N LYS A 631 -15.81 -22.81 -24.26
CA LYS A 631 -14.55 -23.55 -24.30
C LYS A 631 -14.52 -24.78 -25.22
N LEU A 632 -15.67 -25.32 -25.61
CA LEU A 632 -15.76 -26.62 -26.27
C LEU A 632 -16.08 -26.53 -27.75
N LEU A 633 -15.33 -27.31 -28.57
CA LEU A 633 -15.69 -27.67 -29.92
C LEU A 633 -16.11 -29.15 -29.99
N VAL A 634 -17.08 -29.47 -30.80
CA VAL A 634 -17.44 -30.83 -31.20
C VAL A 634 -16.81 -31.07 -32.58
N LEU A 635 -16.00 -32.08 -32.66
CA LEU A 635 -15.21 -32.42 -33.86
C LEU A 635 -15.64 -33.78 -34.42
N LYS A 636 -15.71 -33.90 -35.74
CA LYS A 636 -15.76 -35.18 -36.45
C LYS A 636 -14.36 -35.45 -36.97
N VAL A 637 -13.78 -36.54 -36.53
CA VAL A 637 -12.39 -36.89 -36.84
C VAL A 637 -12.35 -38.23 -37.55
N ASP A 638 -11.81 -38.26 -38.76
CA ASP A 638 -11.49 -39.48 -39.47
C ASP A 638 -10.18 -40.05 -38.88
N THR A 639 -10.29 -41.18 -38.22
CA THR A 639 -9.17 -41.86 -37.55
C THR A 639 -8.51 -42.91 -38.45
N GLY A 640 -8.96 -43.07 -39.68
CA GLY A 640 -8.53 -44.12 -40.58
C GLY A 640 -9.13 -45.50 -40.28
N ILE A 641 -9.76 -45.69 -39.14
CA ILE A 641 -10.53 -46.87 -38.75
C ILE A 641 -12.03 -46.58 -38.88
N ASP A 642 -12.44 -45.39 -38.44
CA ASP A 642 -13.79 -44.91 -38.39
C ASP A 642 -13.82 -43.39 -38.31
N ILE A 643 -15.03 -42.78 -38.34
CA ILE A 643 -15.22 -41.36 -38.07
C ILE A 643 -15.82 -41.22 -36.69
N ARG A 644 -15.13 -40.51 -35.81
CA ARG A 644 -15.50 -40.33 -34.39
C ARG A 644 -15.90 -38.92 -34.05
N THR A 645 -16.81 -38.82 -33.07
CA THR A 645 -17.10 -37.54 -32.42
C THR A 645 -16.13 -37.36 -31.26
N ILE A 646 -15.38 -36.26 -31.27
CA ILE A 646 -14.48 -35.89 -30.19
C ILE A 646 -14.83 -34.48 -29.70
N VAL A 647 -15.01 -34.33 -28.40
CA VAL A 647 -15.24 -33.04 -27.77
C VAL A 647 -13.91 -32.54 -27.18
N SER A 648 -13.48 -31.36 -27.62
CA SER A 648 -12.19 -30.79 -27.22
C SER A 648 -12.33 -29.38 -26.66
N GLY A 649 -11.54 -29.02 -25.65
CA GLY A 649 -11.53 -27.73 -24.95
C GLY A 649 -10.81 -26.60 -25.69
N ILE A 650 -10.89 -26.51 -26.98
CA ILE A 650 -10.06 -25.66 -27.84
C ILE A 650 -10.77 -24.44 -28.44
N ALA A 651 -12.04 -24.19 -28.07
CA ALA A 651 -12.87 -23.14 -28.69
C ALA A 651 -12.39 -21.69 -28.32
N GLU A 652 -11.57 -21.52 -27.30
CA GLU A 652 -10.95 -20.25 -26.96
C GLU A 652 -9.68 -19.95 -27.78
N SER A 653 -9.03 -21.02 -28.30
CA SER A 653 -7.80 -20.92 -29.10
C SER A 653 -8.01 -21.07 -30.60
N PHE A 654 -9.11 -21.73 -31.02
CA PHE A 654 -9.38 -22.01 -32.42
C PHE A 654 -10.86 -21.81 -32.78
N THR A 655 -11.09 -21.26 -33.95
CA THR A 655 -12.43 -21.27 -34.56
C THR A 655 -12.67 -22.62 -35.26
N PRO A 656 -13.94 -23.05 -35.47
CA PRO A 656 -14.26 -24.26 -36.20
C PRO A 656 -13.60 -24.33 -37.60
N LYS A 657 -13.54 -23.20 -38.30
CA LYS A 657 -12.95 -23.13 -39.66
C LYS A 657 -11.43 -23.35 -39.67
N GLU A 658 -10.73 -22.98 -38.61
CA GLU A 658 -9.26 -23.11 -38.52
C GLU A 658 -8.82 -24.55 -38.26
N VAL A 659 -9.68 -25.39 -37.71
CA VAL A 659 -9.31 -26.75 -37.31
C VAL A 659 -9.73 -27.79 -38.36
N VAL A 660 -10.74 -27.50 -39.19
CA VAL A 660 -11.17 -28.40 -40.25
C VAL A 660 -10.03 -28.58 -41.26
N GLY A 661 -9.81 -29.86 -41.66
CA GLY A 661 -8.73 -30.27 -42.55
C GLY A 661 -7.37 -30.48 -41.87
N LYS A 662 -7.23 -30.16 -40.60
CA LYS A 662 -5.96 -30.38 -39.87
C LYS A 662 -5.77 -31.85 -39.53
N LYS A 663 -4.51 -32.31 -39.69
CA LYS A 663 -4.05 -33.57 -39.16
C LYS A 663 -3.91 -33.44 -37.63
N VAL A 664 -4.26 -34.50 -36.92
CA VAL A 664 -4.22 -34.57 -35.45
C VAL A 664 -3.77 -35.95 -34.98
N THR A 665 -3.11 -35.99 -33.85
CA THR A 665 -2.80 -37.23 -33.13
C THR A 665 -3.95 -37.54 -32.18
N VAL A 666 -4.52 -38.75 -32.27
CA VAL A 666 -5.71 -39.16 -31.53
C VAL A 666 -5.48 -40.42 -30.74
N LEU A 667 -5.76 -40.40 -29.44
CA LEU A 667 -5.91 -41.61 -28.64
C LEU A 667 -7.28 -42.20 -28.88
N VAL A 668 -7.35 -43.32 -29.63
CA VAL A 668 -8.57 -43.90 -30.16
C VAL A 668 -9.22 -44.94 -29.26
N ASN A 669 -8.49 -45.56 -28.35
CA ASN A 669 -9.03 -46.60 -27.47
C ASN A 669 -9.35 -46.07 -26.04
N LEU A 670 -9.55 -44.79 -25.92
CA LEU A 670 -10.07 -44.18 -24.70
C LEU A 670 -11.55 -44.48 -24.53
N ALA A 671 -11.97 -44.87 -23.32
CA ALA A 671 -13.37 -45.13 -23.02
C ALA A 671 -14.26 -43.91 -23.34
N PRO A 672 -15.40 -44.09 -24.04
CA PRO A 672 -16.27 -42.97 -24.35
C PRO A 672 -16.76 -42.21 -23.11
N ARG A 673 -16.82 -40.87 -23.21
CA ARG A 673 -17.27 -40.01 -22.12
C ARG A 673 -18.30 -39.00 -22.60
N ALA A 674 -19.45 -38.96 -21.92
CA ALA A 674 -20.45 -37.95 -22.19
C ALA A 674 -20.04 -36.56 -21.62
N LEU A 675 -19.93 -35.57 -22.48
CA LEU A 675 -19.68 -34.18 -22.15
C LEU A 675 -20.85 -33.32 -22.59
N ARG A 676 -21.63 -32.82 -21.62
CA ARG A 676 -22.85 -32.03 -21.85
C ARG A 676 -23.83 -32.63 -22.87
N GLY A 677 -24.02 -33.95 -22.83
CA GLY A 677 -24.93 -34.66 -23.68
C GLY A 677 -24.37 -35.09 -25.03
N VAL A 678 -23.12 -34.79 -25.35
CA VAL A 678 -22.39 -35.29 -26.51
C VAL A 678 -21.38 -36.33 -26.05
N GLU A 679 -21.38 -37.52 -26.63
CA GLU A 679 -20.42 -38.57 -26.33
C GLU A 679 -19.09 -38.32 -27.10
N SER A 680 -18.01 -38.17 -26.37
CA SER A 680 -16.66 -38.05 -26.92
C SER A 680 -16.01 -39.43 -26.93
N GLN A 681 -15.52 -39.86 -28.10
CA GLN A 681 -15.02 -41.22 -28.37
C GLN A 681 -13.53 -41.24 -28.68
N GLY A 682 -12.74 -40.46 -27.93
CA GLY A 682 -11.29 -40.33 -28.05
C GLY A 682 -10.81 -38.99 -27.56
N MET A 683 -9.48 -38.78 -27.66
CA MET A 683 -8.83 -37.55 -27.23
C MET A 683 -7.76 -37.11 -28.25
N ILE A 684 -7.80 -35.84 -28.66
CA ILE A 684 -6.74 -35.23 -29.48
C ILE A 684 -5.61 -34.79 -28.56
N LEU A 685 -4.37 -35.15 -28.92
CA LEU A 685 -3.19 -34.75 -28.17
C LEU A 685 -2.78 -33.34 -28.54
N MET A 686 -2.59 -32.53 -27.51
CA MET A 686 -2.19 -31.12 -27.63
C MET A 686 -1.16 -30.76 -26.57
N THR A 687 -0.39 -29.73 -26.85
CA THR A 687 0.48 -29.07 -25.87
C THR A 687 0.15 -27.58 -25.84
N GLU A 688 0.68 -26.89 -24.84
CA GLU A 688 0.50 -25.46 -24.67
C GLU A 688 1.84 -24.75 -24.77
N THR A 689 1.92 -23.67 -25.57
CA THR A 689 3.14 -22.84 -25.65
C THR A 689 3.34 -22.08 -24.34
N PRO A 690 4.56 -21.53 -24.08
CA PRO A 690 4.79 -20.67 -22.91
C PRO A 690 3.80 -19.51 -22.79
N GLU A 691 3.27 -19.00 -23.91
CA GLU A 691 2.31 -17.90 -23.96
C GLU A 691 0.84 -18.36 -23.75
N GLY A 692 0.60 -19.65 -23.46
CA GLY A 692 -0.73 -20.19 -23.22
C GLY A 692 -1.53 -20.55 -24.47
N LYS A 693 -0.88 -20.57 -25.64
CA LYS A 693 -1.53 -20.97 -26.89
C LYS A 693 -1.51 -22.48 -27.05
N LEU A 694 -2.69 -23.08 -27.28
CA LEU A 694 -2.78 -24.50 -27.58
C LEU A 694 -2.21 -24.80 -28.98
N VAL A 695 -1.45 -25.90 -29.08
CA VAL A 695 -0.84 -26.39 -30.32
C VAL A 695 -1.13 -27.89 -30.45
N PHE A 696 -1.50 -28.32 -31.63
CA PHE A 696 -1.68 -29.75 -31.92
C PHE A 696 -0.33 -30.46 -31.96
N VAL A 697 -0.24 -31.62 -31.33
CA VAL A 697 0.90 -32.53 -31.46
C VAL A 697 0.66 -33.37 -32.71
N ASN A 698 1.30 -33.03 -33.82
CA ASN A 698 1.08 -33.65 -35.14
C ASN A 698 2.39 -34.20 -35.73
N PRO A 699 2.30 -35.20 -36.62
CA PRO A 699 3.42 -35.50 -37.49
C PRO A 699 3.80 -34.30 -38.37
N ASP A 700 5.08 -34.06 -38.54
CA ASP A 700 5.60 -32.96 -39.40
C ASP A 700 5.40 -33.25 -40.87
N ASP A 701 5.43 -34.54 -41.25
CA ASP A 701 5.24 -34.95 -42.64
C ASP A 701 3.75 -35.03 -43.01
N THR A 702 3.31 -34.21 -43.95
CA THR A 702 1.94 -34.12 -44.44
C THR A 702 1.51 -35.31 -45.27
N SER A 703 2.45 -36.16 -45.74
CA SER A 703 2.16 -37.38 -46.49
C SER A 703 1.63 -38.54 -45.63
N VAL A 704 1.74 -38.41 -44.31
CA VAL A 704 1.24 -39.39 -43.34
C VAL A 704 -0.27 -39.59 -43.48
N THR A 705 -0.73 -40.81 -43.72
CA THR A 705 -2.15 -41.13 -43.89
C THR A 705 -2.87 -41.37 -42.58
N ASN A 706 -4.21 -41.13 -42.57
CA ASN A 706 -5.03 -41.46 -41.40
C ASN A 706 -4.96 -42.93 -41.06
N GLY A 707 -5.02 -43.25 -39.78
CA GLY A 707 -4.99 -44.61 -39.25
C GLY A 707 -3.58 -45.18 -38.94
N LEU A 708 -2.50 -44.52 -39.38
CA LEU A 708 -1.17 -44.95 -39.01
C LEU A 708 -0.97 -44.82 -37.49
N HIS A 709 -0.41 -45.91 -36.93
CA HIS A 709 -0.17 -46.00 -35.50
C HIS A 709 1.09 -45.19 -35.12
N ILE A 710 1.01 -44.50 -33.98
CA ILE A 710 2.14 -43.81 -33.36
C ILE A 710 2.67 -44.68 -32.23
N SER A 711 3.90 -45.15 -32.36
CA SER A 711 4.53 -46.09 -31.44
C SER A 711 5.83 -45.48 -30.84
#